data_0641bc2623cea7669afe3a149c4b4a74
#
_entry.id   0641bc2623cea7669afe3a149c4b4a74
#
_cell.length_a   1.000
_cell.length_b   1.000
_cell.length_c   1.000
_cell.angle_alpha   90.00
_cell.angle_beta   90.00
_cell.angle_gamma   90.00
#
_symmetry.space_group_name_H-M   'P 1'
#
loop_
_entity.id
_entity.type
_entity.pdbx_description
1 polymer ?
#
loop_
_entity_poly.entity_id
_entity_poly.type
_entity_poly.pdbx_seq_one_letter_code
_entity_poly.pdbx_strand_id
1 'polypeptide(L)'
;MKKLTRLAAILASTAILFSAISCKTDDSGGGGEESGPSIETNADGTTTLKINENDKASGFVSTSGSVKTTETNWIGFSGDGFIENLGKGTSVIYSVKAEAAIDDAKIAIHYANWEASNVRGAYVYVNNVLLNENNPISLTYTNKGNKGQALSDRWCDSGYLTGISLKSGTNKIEIKGVPEGSYEKFIPTAKDTANGLTKLDINNDEKLANIDYLIVNGKGISFGNSSDVKSSYKFYVSSENETAGSVTSSATNGSLEEGTEISLKATANPGWQFECWTDGNTSAERKITLSEATYLMAHFIPENYNAPASLIGYASVTTDKGDSYTITGGAGAASENIVTVSSYDELIAKKELLASDTPAIFTIKGKISTAGQPNPLLSVKLTVGSNTTIYGDTTEQGRLQNIELCVEGENVIIRNMMLGEVISWDGYTRSGADDALSLNGATHVWIDHCEFQSHLTPHDLDGNEITSSSTYYSSDDKWKKDFYDGLLDIKNGSTWITVSNCYFHDHWKAVLCASGDEKPDTNTTTGATDADMRVTFAGNYFKNINARMPLFRYGKGHILNTYFDAGTQSDSASCINVRAGSELYIEGNNFANFTKTTEDSVVNGTYLIGFYFAEADKKYGKVSGKWKAVNNSSNNGGSSSYKPPYGYTAPAVAVSEPTPGVNVGVGVLTASDLQ
;
A
#
# COMPACT_ATOMS: atom_id res chain seq x y z
N MET A 1 -14.49 30.36 -37.99
CA MET A 1 -13.92 31.62 -37.51
C MET A 1 -14.55 31.98 -36.19
N LYS A 2 -13.95 31.65 -35.09
CA LYS A 2 -14.30 32.15 -33.76
C LYS A 2 -12.99 32.54 -33.06
N LYS A 3 -12.93 33.79 -32.63
CA LYS A 3 -11.76 34.45 -32.05
C LYS A 3 -11.44 33.87 -30.67
N LEU A 4 -10.20 33.43 -30.49
CA LEU A 4 -9.60 33.23 -29.16
C LEU A 4 -9.17 34.62 -28.62
N THR A 5 -9.73 35.02 -27.51
CA THR A 5 -9.25 36.14 -26.74
C THR A 5 -8.16 35.62 -25.78
N ARG A 6 -6.92 36.00 -26.00
CA ARG A 6 -5.81 35.74 -25.11
C ARG A 6 -5.84 36.77 -23.96
N LEU A 7 -5.95 36.26 -22.74
CA LEU A 7 -5.66 37.05 -21.55
C LEU A 7 -4.12 37.04 -21.37
N ALA A 8 -3.49 38.19 -21.54
CA ALA A 8 -2.07 38.36 -21.28
C ALA A 8 -1.91 38.59 -19.77
N ALA A 9 -1.34 37.62 -19.08
CA ALA A 9 -0.80 37.80 -17.74
C ALA A 9 0.57 38.49 -17.88
N ILE A 10 0.69 39.66 -17.29
CA ILE A 10 1.95 40.40 -17.20
C ILE A 10 2.81 39.68 -16.17
N LEU A 11 3.80 38.94 -16.61
CA LEU A 11 4.89 38.43 -15.79
C LEU A 11 5.86 39.64 -15.55
N ALA A 12 5.82 40.21 -14.36
CA ALA A 12 6.91 41.02 -13.87
C ALA A 12 8.08 40.10 -13.52
N SER A 13 9.03 39.92 -14.42
CA SER A 13 10.29 39.23 -14.15
C SER A 13 11.15 40.09 -13.23
N THR A 14 11.06 39.88 -11.94
CA THR A 14 12.05 40.41 -10.98
C THR A 14 13.31 39.57 -11.10
N ALA A 15 14.38 40.15 -11.61
CA ALA A 15 15.69 39.52 -11.63
C ALA A 15 16.20 39.36 -10.20
N ILE A 16 16.22 38.13 -9.71
CA ILE A 16 16.79 37.77 -8.40
C ILE A 16 18.29 37.67 -8.55
N LEU A 17 19.05 38.62 -7.99
CA LEU A 17 20.51 38.59 -8.00
C LEU A 17 21.00 37.70 -6.86
N PHE A 18 21.72 36.63 -7.23
CA PHE A 18 22.44 35.80 -6.27
C PHE A 18 23.84 36.41 -5.99
N SER A 19 24.16 36.68 -4.73
CA SER A 19 25.54 36.79 -4.31
C SER A 19 25.99 35.38 -3.82
N ALA A 20 26.86 34.73 -4.57
CA ALA A 20 27.54 33.52 -4.12
C ALA A 20 28.48 33.92 -2.97
N ILE A 21 28.12 33.58 -1.76
CA ILE A 21 29.03 33.69 -0.60
C ILE A 21 29.51 32.26 -0.34
N SER A 22 30.79 32.06 -0.63
CA SER A 22 31.57 30.90 -0.16
C SER A 22 31.56 30.94 1.37
N CYS A 23 31.40 29.78 2.04
CA CYS A 23 31.64 29.64 3.46
C CYS A 23 32.96 30.32 3.84
N LYS A 24 32.92 31.47 4.46
CA LYS A 24 34.10 32.10 5.03
C LYS A 24 34.43 31.38 6.32
N THR A 25 35.60 30.76 6.34
CA THR A 25 36.21 30.33 7.58
C THR A 25 36.81 31.56 8.26
N ASP A 26 36.14 32.09 9.23
CA ASP A 26 36.81 32.97 10.24
C ASP A 26 37.45 32.03 11.25
N ASP A 27 38.77 31.99 11.15
CA ASP A 27 39.66 31.28 12.07
C ASP A 27 39.87 32.19 13.30
N SER A 28 38.99 32.14 14.25
CA SER A 28 39.20 32.71 15.57
C SER A 28 38.52 31.83 16.63
N GLY A 29 39.35 31.02 17.29
CA GLY A 29 38.93 30.13 18.37
C GLY A 29 38.26 30.89 19.52
N GLY A 30 37.06 30.45 19.82
CA GLY A 30 36.26 30.83 20.98
C GLY A 30 35.01 30.00 21.01
N GLY A 31 35.01 28.90 21.80
CA GLY A 31 33.82 28.11 22.07
C GLY A 31 32.81 28.98 22.85
N GLY A 32 31.89 29.62 22.12
CA GLY A 32 30.66 30.18 22.65
C GLY A 32 29.54 29.27 22.22
N GLU A 33 28.78 28.74 23.17
CA GLU A 33 27.47 28.15 22.89
C GLU A 33 26.65 29.26 22.20
N GLU A 34 26.32 29.09 20.90
CA GLU A 34 25.38 30.01 20.26
C GLU A 34 24.04 29.84 20.98
N SER A 35 23.55 30.93 21.54
CA SER A 35 22.27 30.99 22.22
C SER A 35 21.15 30.69 21.24
N GLY A 36 20.13 29.95 21.66
CA GLY A 36 18.93 29.58 20.89
C GLY A 36 18.26 30.69 20.08
N PRO A 37 16.95 30.65 19.83
CA PRO A 37 16.27 31.62 18.97
C PRO A 37 16.59 33.08 19.30
N SER A 38 16.85 33.89 18.29
CA SER A 38 17.25 35.27 18.53
C SER A 38 16.59 36.26 17.57
N ILE A 39 16.40 37.51 18.06
CA ILE A 39 15.95 38.65 17.29
C ILE A 39 17.01 39.72 17.39
N GLU A 40 17.54 40.14 16.25
CA GLU A 40 18.54 41.21 16.17
C GLU A 40 18.06 42.34 15.29
N THR A 41 18.14 43.58 15.79
CA THR A 41 17.84 44.79 14.99
C THR A 41 19.13 45.31 14.38
N ASN A 42 19.18 45.31 13.05
CA ASN A 42 20.35 45.76 12.29
C ASN A 42 20.43 47.27 12.20
N ALA A 43 21.64 47.80 11.92
CA ALA A 43 21.88 49.21 11.79
C ALA A 43 21.10 49.89 10.64
N ASP A 44 20.65 49.14 9.64
CA ASP A 44 19.82 49.59 8.52
C ASP A 44 18.31 49.61 8.85
N GLY A 45 17.95 49.25 10.09
CA GLY A 45 16.57 49.17 10.55
C GLY A 45 15.83 47.91 10.13
N THR A 46 16.51 46.91 9.57
CA THR A 46 15.94 45.59 9.38
C THR A 46 16.07 44.75 10.66
N THR A 47 15.28 43.69 10.76
CA THR A 47 15.33 42.73 11.84
C THR A 47 15.77 41.40 11.28
N THR A 48 16.72 40.74 11.94
CA THR A 48 17.12 39.35 11.65
C THR A 48 16.55 38.44 12.71
N LEU A 49 15.81 37.43 12.27
CA LEU A 49 15.28 36.36 13.11
C LEU A 49 16.08 35.08 12.86
N LYS A 50 16.53 34.43 13.93
CA LYS A 50 16.99 33.06 13.90
C LYS A 50 15.91 32.20 14.56
N ILE A 51 15.32 31.31 13.80
CA ILE A 51 14.20 30.46 14.22
C ILE A 51 14.69 29.03 14.33
N ASN A 52 14.99 28.61 15.55
CA ASN A 52 15.48 27.25 15.82
C ASN A 52 14.33 26.23 15.72
N GLU A 53 14.69 25.00 15.42
CA GLU A 53 13.80 23.86 15.50
C GLU A 53 13.38 23.60 16.95
N ASN A 54 12.22 22.98 17.09
CA ASN A 54 11.62 22.61 18.37
C ASN A 54 11.19 23.76 19.30
N ASP A 55 11.38 25.03 18.92
CA ASP A 55 10.90 26.16 19.69
C ASP A 55 9.64 26.80 19.06
N LYS A 56 8.48 26.30 19.45
CA LYS A 56 7.18 26.79 18.98
C LYS A 56 6.86 28.23 19.41
N ALA A 57 7.50 28.72 20.46
CA ALA A 57 7.33 30.09 20.91
C ALA A 57 8.08 31.10 20.02
N SER A 58 9.11 30.64 19.31
CA SER A 58 9.97 31.43 18.46
C SER A 58 9.77 31.18 16.96
N GLY A 59 8.59 30.75 16.55
CA GLY A 59 8.20 30.67 15.16
C GLY A 59 8.40 29.29 14.49
N PHE A 60 8.94 28.29 15.15
CA PHE A 60 8.91 26.93 14.64
C PHE A 60 7.50 26.36 14.73
N VAL A 61 6.99 25.76 13.63
CA VAL A 61 5.64 25.18 13.57
C VAL A 61 5.71 23.67 13.66
N SER A 62 6.35 23.04 12.68
CA SER A 62 6.43 21.59 12.58
C SER A 62 7.49 21.14 11.57
N THR A 63 7.86 19.86 11.64
CA THR A 63 8.65 19.19 10.63
C THR A 63 8.13 17.78 10.41
N SER A 64 8.26 17.28 9.18
CA SER A 64 8.11 15.85 8.87
C SER A 64 9.44 15.08 8.92
N GLY A 65 10.56 15.76 9.22
CA GLY A 65 11.83 15.17 9.60
C GLY A 65 11.87 14.79 11.10
N SER A 66 13.05 14.42 11.58
CA SER A 66 13.29 14.08 12.99
C SER A 66 14.06 15.21 13.68
N VAL A 67 13.55 15.66 14.82
CA VAL A 67 14.30 16.59 15.70
C VAL A 67 15.29 15.77 16.55
N LYS A 68 16.56 16.15 16.49
CA LYS A 68 17.65 15.55 17.26
C LYS A 68 18.11 16.49 18.34
N THR A 69 18.00 16.09 19.60
CA THR A 69 18.39 16.87 20.79
C THR A 69 19.67 16.35 21.43
N THR A 70 20.11 15.15 21.03
CA THR A 70 21.34 14.54 21.52
C THR A 70 22.09 13.89 20.36
N GLU A 71 23.19 14.46 19.94
CA GLU A 71 24.01 13.95 18.84
C GLU A 71 25.49 14.18 19.12
N THR A 72 26.29 13.17 18.93
CA THR A 72 27.75 13.22 19.13
C THR A 72 28.54 13.50 17.86
N ASN A 73 27.91 13.34 16.71
CA ASN A 73 28.55 13.51 15.39
C ASN A 73 28.36 14.91 14.81
N TRP A 74 27.31 15.63 15.24
CA TRP A 74 26.88 16.93 14.74
C TRP A 74 26.88 18.00 15.83
N ILE A 75 27.90 18.03 16.68
CA ILE A 75 28.03 19.06 17.72
C ILE A 75 28.20 20.44 17.09
N GLY A 76 27.81 21.47 17.83
CA GLY A 76 27.89 22.87 17.42
C GLY A 76 26.63 23.43 16.80
N PHE A 77 25.50 22.68 16.84
CA PHE A 77 24.16 23.22 16.56
C PHE A 77 23.75 24.16 17.70
N SER A 78 22.85 25.08 17.40
CA SER A 78 22.32 26.05 18.36
C SER A 78 21.02 25.55 19.01
N GLY A 79 20.65 26.11 20.16
CA GLY A 79 19.43 25.74 20.86
C GLY A 79 19.41 24.30 21.35
N ASP A 80 18.20 23.67 21.30
CA ASP A 80 17.94 22.34 21.88
C ASP A 80 18.11 21.19 20.90
N GLY A 81 18.49 21.45 19.62
CA GLY A 81 18.63 20.37 18.64
C GLY A 81 18.74 20.86 17.20
N PHE A 82 18.54 19.94 16.26
CA PHE A 82 18.49 20.21 14.83
C PHE A 82 17.55 19.22 14.12
N ILE A 83 17.20 19.49 12.86
CA ILE A 83 16.32 18.63 12.08
C ILE A 83 17.13 17.78 11.12
N GLU A 84 16.94 16.47 11.16
CA GLU A 84 17.51 15.50 10.22
C GLU A 84 16.44 14.67 9.51
N ASN A 85 16.86 13.81 8.61
CA ASN A 85 15.99 12.87 7.86
C ASN A 85 14.91 13.56 7.02
N LEU A 86 15.26 14.69 6.45
CA LEU A 86 14.42 15.41 5.48
C LEU A 86 14.63 14.79 4.09
N GLY A 87 13.83 13.78 3.75
CA GLY A 87 13.77 13.16 2.42
C GLY A 87 12.88 13.95 1.45
N LYS A 88 12.67 13.40 0.25
CA LYS A 88 11.65 13.91 -0.68
C LYS A 88 10.28 13.99 0.01
N GLY A 89 9.49 14.99 -0.31
CA GLY A 89 8.15 15.16 0.27
C GLY A 89 8.11 15.58 1.74
N THR A 90 9.26 15.70 2.39
CA THR A 90 9.35 16.20 3.75
C THR A 90 9.59 17.71 3.74
N SER A 91 9.18 18.38 4.82
CA SER A 91 9.31 19.83 4.97
C SER A 91 9.58 20.25 6.41
N VAL A 92 10.07 21.49 6.53
CA VAL A 92 10.11 22.22 7.79
C VAL A 92 9.27 23.46 7.62
N ILE A 93 8.40 23.76 8.59
CA ILE A 93 7.46 24.87 8.55
C ILE A 93 7.76 25.85 9.68
N TYR A 94 7.81 27.11 9.32
CA TYR A 94 8.05 28.23 10.21
C TYR A 94 6.96 29.30 10.09
N SER A 95 6.77 30.08 11.14
CA SER A 95 5.85 31.21 11.23
C SER A 95 6.59 32.50 11.47
N VAL A 96 6.39 33.47 10.60
CA VAL A 96 6.95 34.83 10.72
C VAL A 96 5.83 35.86 10.63
N LYS A 97 5.82 36.81 11.54
CA LYS A 97 4.87 37.91 11.52
C LYS A 97 5.54 39.18 10.94
N ALA A 98 4.87 39.85 10.01
CA ALA A 98 5.26 41.14 9.50
C ALA A 98 4.23 42.21 9.91
N GLU A 99 4.66 43.37 10.44
CA GLU A 99 3.79 44.45 10.85
C GLU A 99 3.07 45.08 9.65
N ALA A 100 3.75 45.17 8.52
CA ALA A 100 3.22 45.62 7.23
C ALA A 100 3.71 44.67 6.11
N ALA A 101 3.09 44.78 4.94
CA ALA A 101 3.59 44.05 3.77
C ALA A 101 4.98 44.57 3.37
N ILE A 102 5.90 43.66 3.08
CA ILE A 102 7.29 43.96 2.63
C ILE A 102 7.62 43.08 1.42
N ASP A 103 8.47 43.59 0.52
CA ASP A 103 8.82 42.91 -0.74
C ASP A 103 10.33 42.61 -0.85
N ASP A 104 11.10 42.87 0.20
CA ASP A 104 12.56 42.80 0.21
C ASP A 104 13.12 41.91 1.33
N ALA A 105 12.30 41.06 1.92
CA ALA A 105 12.75 40.07 2.90
C ALA A 105 13.77 39.11 2.29
N LYS A 106 14.61 38.55 3.15
CA LYS A 106 15.66 37.61 2.78
C LYS A 106 15.57 36.40 3.66
N ILE A 107 15.83 35.22 3.07
CA ILE A 107 15.84 33.92 3.78
C ILE A 107 17.16 33.22 3.54
N ALA A 108 17.77 32.70 4.60
CA ALA A 108 18.89 31.75 4.54
C ALA A 108 18.67 30.61 5.55
N ILE A 109 19.48 29.59 5.44
CA ILE A 109 19.37 28.37 6.26
C ILE A 109 20.73 28.12 6.91
N HIS A 110 20.75 27.93 8.22
CA HIS A 110 21.90 27.38 8.92
C HIS A 110 21.84 25.87 8.87
N TYR A 111 22.85 25.22 8.26
CA TYR A 111 22.75 23.82 7.89
C TYR A 111 24.07 23.08 8.01
N ALA A 112 23.99 21.73 8.04
CA ALA A 112 25.12 20.85 7.88
C ALA A 112 24.82 19.80 6.81
N ASN A 113 25.72 19.67 5.82
CA ASN A 113 25.65 18.68 4.75
C ASN A 113 26.94 17.86 4.69
N TRP A 114 26.86 16.59 4.97
CA TRP A 114 28.03 15.71 5.00
C TRP A 114 28.26 14.91 3.68
N GLU A 115 27.37 15.06 2.71
CA GLU A 115 27.46 14.35 1.43
C GLU A 115 28.39 15.10 0.47
N ALA A 116 29.61 14.54 0.28
CA ALA A 116 30.64 15.20 -0.52
C ALA A 116 30.36 15.23 -2.03
N SER A 117 29.54 14.31 -2.51
CA SER A 117 29.26 14.14 -3.95
C SER A 117 28.07 14.93 -4.45
N ASN A 118 27.20 15.45 -3.55
CA ASN A 118 25.94 16.06 -3.93
C ASN A 118 25.73 17.42 -3.27
N VAL A 119 25.55 18.45 -4.09
CA VAL A 119 24.98 19.72 -3.66
C VAL A 119 23.48 19.50 -3.48
N ARG A 120 22.98 19.77 -2.27
CA ARG A 120 21.56 19.69 -1.96
C ARG A 120 20.90 21.02 -2.21
N GLY A 121 19.67 21.00 -2.70
CA GLY A 121 18.87 22.20 -2.96
C GLY A 121 17.79 22.38 -1.91
N ALA A 122 17.59 23.61 -1.41
CA ALA A 122 16.45 23.94 -0.58
C ALA A 122 15.46 24.83 -1.35
N TYR A 123 14.23 24.36 -1.43
CA TYR A 123 13.11 25.09 -2.05
C TYR A 123 12.29 25.79 -0.99
N VAL A 124 12.01 27.06 -1.21
CA VAL A 124 11.34 27.93 -0.26
C VAL A 124 9.95 28.27 -0.75
N TYR A 125 8.97 27.96 0.08
CA TYR A 125 7.58 28.35 -0.10
C TYR A 125 7.22 29.42 0.92
N VAL A 126 6.58 30.48 0.47
CA VAL A 126 5.97 31.48 1.34
C VAL A 126 4.47 31.50 1.06
N ASN A 127 3.67 31.30 2.09
CA ASN A 127 2.21 31.23 2.00
C ASN A 127 1.74 30.26 0.86
N ASN A 128 2.40 29.08 0.78
CA ASN A 128 2.18 28.01 -0.22
C ASN A 128 2.60 28.35 -1.66
N VAL A 129 3.32 29.44 -1.90
CA VAL A 129 3.86 29.82 -3.20
C VAL A 129 5.34 29.48 -3.26
N LEU A 130 5.77 28.65 -4.22
CA LEU A 130 7.18 28.35 -4.47
C LEU A 130 7.88 29.57 -5.08
N LEU A 131 8.97 30.01 -4.45
CA LEU A 131 9.67 31.24 -4.84
C LEU A 131 10.91 31.00 -5.70
N ASN A 132 11.53 29.86 -5.61
CA ASN A 132 12.85 29.61 -6.18
C ASN A 132 12.95 28.31 -7.00
N GLU A 133 11.92 28.00 -7.79
CA GLU A 133 11.80 26.78 -8.60
C GLU A 133 13.04 26.47 -9.44
N ASN A 134 13.59 27.48 -10.10
CA ASN A 134 14.75 27.31 -11.00
C ASN A 134 16.09 27.54 -10.29
N ASN A 135 16.09 28.01 -9.06
CA ASN A 135 17.29 28.38 -8.31
C ASN A 135 17.14 28.02 -6.82
N PRO A 136 17.17 26.72 -6.47
CA PRO A 136 17.14 26.34 -5.06
C PRO A 136 18.33 26.93 -4.29
N ILE A 137 18.13 27.20 -3.00
CA ILE A 137 19.23 27.56 -2.13
C ILE A 137 20.24 26.40 -2.12
N SER A 138 21.47 26.68 -2.49
CA SER A 138 22.52 25.66 -2.59
C SER A 138 23.08 25.34 -1.21
N LEU A 139 22.95 24.07 -0.80
CA LEU A 139 23.47 23.54 0.45
C LEU A 139 24.68 22.64 0.14
N THR A 140 25.84 23.27 0.08
CA THR A 140 27.11 22.60 -0.28
C THR A 140 27.64 21.72 0.86
N TYR A 141 28.64 20.92 0.58
CA TYR A 141 29.30 20.07 1.55
C TYR A 141 29.96 20.87 2.66
N THR A 142 29.65 20.56 3.92
CA THR A 142 30.19 21.24 5.09
C THR A 142 31.12 20.38 5.95
N ASN A 143 31.21 19.07 5.69
CA ASN A 143 31.98 18.16 6.52
C ASN A 143 33.46 18.14 6.14
N LYS A 144 34.29 18.86 6.87
CA LYS A 144 35.73 18.99 6.64
C LYS A 144 36.61 17.98 7.44
N GLY A 145 36.02 16.95 8.00
CA GLY A 145 36.74 15.99 8.85
C GLY A 145 36.45 14.52 8.58
N ASN A 146 37.18 13.64 9.24
CA ASN A 146 36.89 12.19 9.16
C ASN A 146 35.60 11.83 9.89
N LYS A 147 34.92 10.80 9.38
CA LYS A 147 33.72 10.24 10.00
C LYS A 147 33.98 9.90 11.47
N GLY A 148 33.18 10.45 12.39
CA GLY A 148 33.31 10.23 13.84
C GLY A 148 34.10 11.28 14.59
N GLN A 149 34.67 12.32 13.94
CA GLN A 149 35.22 13.46 14.64
C GLN A 149 34.11 14.52 14.85
N ALA A 150 33.90 14.89 16.11
CA ALA A 150 33.07 16.01 16.47
C ALA A 150 33.77 17.35 16.11
N LEU A 151 33.23 18.07 15.12
CA LEU A 151 33.78 19.36 14.72
C LEU A 151 32.68 20.41 14.84
N SER A 152 32.94 21.45 15.61
CA SER A 152 32.01 22.56 15.81
C SER A 152 31.81 23.44 14.56
N ASP A 153 32.65 23.28 13.54
CA ASP A 153 32.64 24.07 12.29
C ASP A 153 31.90 23.38 11.13
N ARG A 154 31.10 22.39 11.43
CA ARG A 154 30.28 21.68 10.40
C ARG A 154 29.03 22.40 10.01
N TRP A 155 28.65 23.40 10.74
CA TRP A 155 27.46 24.21 10.50
C TRP A 155 27.86 25.52 9.80
N CYS A 156 27.08 25.94 8.83
CA CYS A 156 27.27 27.21 8.15
C CYS A 156 25.96 27.78 7.60
N ASP A 157 25.95 29.07 7.36
CA ASP A 157 24.83 29.77 6.71
C ASP A 157 24.89 29.54 5.20
N SER A 158 23.74 29.33 4.60
CA SER A 158 23.55 29.34 3.15
C SER A 158 23.64 30.75 2.58
N GLY A 159 23.72 30.88 1.24
CA GLY A 159 23.42 32.15 0.59
C GLY A 159 21.97 32.58 0.84
N TYR A 160 21.74 33.89 0.84
CA TYR A 160 20.39 34.44 0.98
C TYR A 160 19.58 34.35 -0.29
N LEU A 161 18.36 33.83 -0.19
CA LEU A 161 17.30 34.09 -1.15
C LEU A 161 16.72 35.48 -0.84
N THR A 162 16.69 36.37 -1.82
CA THR A 162 16.33 37.80 -1.64
C THR A 162 15.07 38.14 -2.42
N GLY A 163 14.48 39.31 -2.13
CA GLY A 163 13.30 39.82 -2.83
C GLY A 163 12.04 39.02 -2.49
N ILE A 164 11.92 38.63 -1.23
CA ILE A 164 10.79 37.85 -0.75
C ILE A 164 9.69 38.80 -0.26
N SER A 165 8.48 38.58 -0.80
CA SER A 165 7.29 39.32 -0.35
C SER A 165 6.66 38.61 0.85
N LEU A 166 6.49 39.33 1.96
CA LEU A 166 5.70 38.91 3.12
C LEU A 166 4.46 39.82 3.22
N LYS A 167 3.29 39.20 3.43
CA LYS A 167 2.05 39.95 3.69
C LYS A 167 2.04 40.47 5.12
N SER A 168 1.28 41.57 5.39
CA SER A 168 0.99 41.98 6.76
C SER A 168 0.33 40.83 7.55
N GLY A 169 0.74 40.69 8.81
CA GLY A 169 0.30 39.58 9.67
C GLY A 169 1.19 38.34 9.54
N THR A 170 0.63 37.17 9.79
CA THR A 170 1.33 35.91 9.82
C THR A 170 1.65 35.40 8.42
N ASN A 171 2.89 34.95 8.23
CA ASN A 171 3.39 34.30 7.02
C ASN A 171 3.90 32.89 7.35
N LYS A 172 3.48 31.91 6.58
CA LYS A 172 4.02 30.56 6.60
C LYS A 172 5.24 30.53 5.69
N ILE A 173 6.36 30.06 6.23
CA ILE A 173 7.56 29.73 5.43
C ILE A 173 7.77 28.24 5.52
N GLU A 174 7.87 27.57 4.38
CA GLU A 174 8.08 26.13 4.31
C GLU A 174 9.32 25.83 3.47
N ILE A 175 10.22 24.99 3.99
CA ILE A 175 11.45 24.56 3.33
C ILE A 175 11.31 23.09 2.94
N LYS A 176 11.55 22.78 1.66
CA LYS A 176 11.53 21.41 1.09
C LYS A 176 12.83 21.10 0.36
N GLY A 177 13.24 19.84 0.35
CA GLY A 177 14.40 19.36 -0.42
C GLY A 177 14.12 19.19 -1.92
N VAL A 178 12.85 19.07 -2.30
CA VAL A 178 12.38 18.94 -3.68
C VAL A 178 11.12 19.78 -3.85
N PRO A 179 10.94 20.50 -4.98
CA PRO A 179 9.73 21.29 -5.18
C PRO A 179 8.50 20.39 -5.26
N GLU A 180 7.41 20.91 -4.72
CA GLU A 180 6.10 20.27 -4.87
C GLU A 180 5.79 20.15 -6.37
N GLY A 181 5.37 18.95 -6.82
CA GLY A 181 5.10 18.67 -8.23
C GLY A 181 6.27 18.07 -9.03
N SER A 182 7.52 18.15 -8.60
CA SER A 182 8.62 17.43 -9.29
C SER A 182 8.55 15.92 -9.09
N TYR A 183 7.88 15.47 -8.04
CA TYR A 183 7.54 14.10 -7.72
C TYR A 183 6.03 13.83 -7.84
N GLU A 184 5.21 14.83 -8.13
CA GLU A 184 3.75 14.74 -8.35
C GLU A 184 3.39 14.67 -9.84
N LYS A 185 4.20 13.99 -10.67
CA LYS A 185 3.75 13.57 -12.01
C LYS A 185 2.67 12.48 -11.94
N PHE A 186 2.39 12.02 -10.76
CA PHE A 186 1.36 11.07 -10.46
C PHE A 186 0.10 11.87 -10.06
N ILE A 187 -0.84 11.96 -10.97
CA ILE A 187 -2.21 12.33 -10.65
C ILE A 187 -2.86 11.03 -10.18
N PRO A 188 -3.20 10.88 -8.89
CA PRO A 188 -3.83 9.66 -8.42
C PRO A 188 -5.10 9.41 -9.23
N THR A 189 -5.26 8.21 -9.72
CA THR A 189 -6.54 7.76 -10.26
C THR A 189 -7.57 7.74 -9.13
N ALA A 190 -8.86 7.63 -9.47
CA ALA A 190 -9.91 7.44 -8.47
C ALA A 190 -9.59 6.28 -7.52
N LYS A 191 -9.08 5.18 -8.06
CA LYS A 191 -8.62 4.00 -7.32
C LYS A 191 -7.45 4.31 -6.39
N ASP A 192 -6.46 5.05 -6.85
CA ASP A 192 -5.33 5.43 -6.03
C ASP A 192 -5.78 6.26 -4.85
N THR A 193 -6.70 7.17 -5.06
CA THR A 193 -7.26 8.05 -4.05
C THR A 193 -8.02 7.29 -2.95
N ALA A 194 -8.80 6.28 -3.33
CA ALA A 194 -9.52 5.43 -2.38
C ALA A 194 -8.61 4.62 -1.46
N ASN A 195 -7.48 4.22 -1.98
CA ASN A 195 -6.49 3.45 -1.21
C ASN A 195 -5.57 4.34 -0.36
N GLY A 196 -5.88 5.60 -0.21
CA GLY A 196 -5.07 6.55 0.57
C GLY A 196 -3.75 6.91 -0.12
N LEU A 197 -3.70 6.80 -1.45
CA LEU A 197 -2.46 6.82 -2.20
C LEU A 197 -2.06 8.20 -2.64
N THR A 198 -1.24 8.75 -1.85
CA THR A 198 -0.46 9.94 -2.17
C THR A 198 1.03 9.67 -2.17
N LYS A 199 1.43 8.44 -2.02
CA LYS A 199 2.84 8.14 -1.99
C LYS A 199 3.31 7.80 -3.39
N LEU A 200 3.94 8.77 -4.01
CA LEU A 200 5.12 8.51 -4.79
C LEU A 200 6.12 7.77 -3.93
N ASP A 201 6.64 6.66 -4.42
CA ASP A 201 7.84 6.07 -3.85
C ASP A 201 8.95 7.10 -3.97
N ILE A 202 9.23 7.72 -2.85
CA ILE A 202 10.22 8.76 -2.74
C ILE A 202 11.52 8.03 -2.44
N ASN A 203 12.28 7.72 -3.50
CA ASN A 203 13.64 7.24 -3.35
C ASN A 203 14.36 8.09 -2.30
N ASN A 204 14.84 7.45 -1.25
CA ASN A 204 15.51 8.06 -0.11
C ASN A 204 16.78 8.86 -0.46
N ASP A 205 17.16 8.93 -1.73
CA ASP A 205 18.44 9.46 -2.19
C ASP A 205 18.48 10.99 -2.32
N GLU A 206 17.32 11.67 -2.32
CA GLU A 206 17.29 13.14 -2.37
C GLU A 206 16.88 13.69 -0.99
N LYS A 207 17.84 13.80 -0.10
CA LYS A 207 17.66 14.37 1.24
C LYS A 207 18.00 15.85 1.25
N LEU A 208 17.22 16.65 1.97
CA LEU A 208 17.63 17.96 2.41
C LEU A 208 18.80 17.82 3.42
N ALA A 209 19.65 18.83 3.54
CA ALA A 209 20.69 18.87 4.56
C ALA A 209 20.07 18.93 5.98
N ASN A 210 20.85 18.63 7.01
CA ASN A 210 20.42 18.87 8.38
C ASN A 210 20.25 20.38 8.59
N ILE A 211 19.14 20.79 9.19
CA ILE A 211 18.81 22.20 9.44
C ILE A 211 18.89 22.48 10.94
N ASP A 212 19.66 23.48 11.32
CA ASP A 212 19.75 23.99 12.67
C ASP A 212 18.73 25.11 12.91
N TYR A 213 18.75 26.14 12.08
CA TYR A 213 17.75 27.23 12.15
C TYR A 213 17.51 27.88 10.80
N LEU A 214 16.35 28.52 10.68
CA LEU A 214 16.01 29.42 9.60
C LEU A 214 16.44 30.84 9.95
N ILE A 215 17.05 31.54 9.00
CA ILE A 215 17.36 32.98 9.10
C ILE A 215 16.39 33.74 8.23
N VAL A 216 15.65 34.66 8.82
CA VAL A 216 14.78 35.62 8.10
C VAL A 216 15.19 37.05 8.43
N ASN A 217 15.49 37.83 7.40
CA ASN A 217 15.80 39.23 7.55
C ASN A 217 14.77 40.09 6.81
N GLY A 218 14.27 41.13 7.45
CA GLY A 218 13.28 42.03 6.86
C GLY A 218 12.93 43.16 7.80
N LYS A 219 12.22 44.16 7.31
CA LYS A 219 11.81 45.33 8.12
C LYS A 219 10.51 45.04 8.85
N GLY A 220 10.45 45.30 10.16
CA GLY A 220 9.23 45.16 10.96
C GLY A 220 8.75 43.69 11.05
N ILE A 221 9.68 42.70 11.08
CA ILE A 221 9.35 41.31 11.28
C ILE A 221 9.60 40.87 12.73
N SER A 222 8.86 39.86 13.15
CA SER A 222 8.99 39.20 14.46
C SER A 222 8.66 37.74 14.34
N PHE A 223 8.94 36.96 15.40
CA PHE A 223 8.48 35.59 15.46
C PHE A 223 6.95 35.53 15.32
N GLY A 224 6.48 34.66 14.46
CA GLY A 224 5.08 34.29 14.38
C GLY A 224 4.73 33.25 15.43
N ASN A 225 3.44 33.16 15.74
CA ASN A 225 2.95 32.09 16.61
C ASN A 225 2.73 30.81 15.80
N SER A 226 3.18 29.69 16.30
CA SER A 226 2.99 28.40 15.63
C SER A 226 1.51 28.03 15.44
N SER A 227 0.65 28.47 16.36
CA SER A 227 -0.81 28.26 16.28
C SER A 227 -1.51 29.07 15.18
N ASP A 228 -0.85 30.10 14.65
CA ASP A 228 -1.40 30.95 13.59
C ASP A 228 -1.16 30.37 12.19
N VAL A 229 -0.35 29.32 12.09
CA VAL A 229 -0.05 28.63 10.85
C VAL A 229 -0.71 27.27 10.88
N LYS A 230 -1.66 27.09 9.99
CA LYS A 230 -2.35 25.81 9.83
C LYS A 230 -1.52 24.87 8.95
N SER A 231 -1.54 23.59 9.30
CA SER A 231 -1.04 22.53 8.43
C SER A 231 -1.85 22.50 7.14
N SER A 232 -1.29 21.93 6.09
CA SER A 232 -2.03 21.65 4.87
C SER A 232 -2.02 20.13 4.64
N TYR A 233 -3.18 19.59 4.33
CA TYR A 233 -3.35 18.17 4.08
C TYR A 233 -3.81 17.93 2.65
N LYS A 234 -3.43 16.79 2.09
CA LYS A 234 -3.94 16.36 0.78
C LYS A 234 -5.40 15.95 0.93
N PHE A 235 -6.21 16.41 0.02
CA PHE A 235 -7.62 16.08 -0.08
C PHE A 235 -7.93 15.64 -1.50
N TYR A 236 -8.51 14.45 -1.64
CA TYR A 236 -9.01 13.94 -2.91
C TYR A 236 -10.34 13.24 -2.70
N VAL A 237 -11.26 13.50 -3.62
CA VAL A 237 -12.56 12.83 -3.65
C VAL A 237 -12.94 12.52 -5.08
N SER A 238 -13.51 11.33 -5.31
CA SER A 238 -13.95 10.88 -6.64
C SER A 238 -15.09 9.87 -6.55
N SER A 239 -15.62 9.48 -7.69
CA SER A 239 -16.44 8.28 -7.84
C SER A 239 -15.54 7.09 -8.08
N GLU A 240 -15.85 5.94 -7.52
CA GLU A 240 -15.19 4.66 -7.83
C GLU A 240 -15.50 4.25 -9.29
N ASN A 241 -16.74 4.50 -9.72
CA ASN A 241 -17.23 4.20 -11.05
C ASN A 241 -18.06 5.37 -11.60
N GLU A 242 -17.49 6.13 -12.54
CA GLU A 242 -18.14 7.31 -13.11
C GLU A 242 -19.40 6.96 -13.93
N THR A 243 -19.53 5.71 -14.39
CA THR A 243 -20.76 5.25 -15.07
C THR A 243 -21.89 4.95 -14.07
N ALA A 244 -21.54 4.65 -12.82
CA ALA A 244 -22.50 4.37 -11.75
C ALA A 244 -22.95 5.64 -11.02
N GLY A 245 -22.09 6.65 -10.94
CA GLY A 245 -22.43 7.89 -10.27
C GLY A 245 -21.30 8.91 -10.27
N SER A 246 -21.59 10.08 -9.75
CA SER A 246 -20.66 11.21 -9.69
C SER A 246 -20.53 11.78 -8.28
N VAL A 247 -19.42 12.46 -8.03
CA VAL A 247 -19.18 13.18 -6.78
C VAL A 247 -18.98 14.65 -7.06
N THR A 248 -19.60 15.48 -6.23
CA THR A 248 -19.35 16.92 -6.18
C THR A 248 -18.78 17.30 -4.82
N SER A 249 -17.84 18.22 -4.82
CA SER A 249 -17.19 18.74 -3.63
C SER A 249 -17.17 20.27 -3.64
N SER A 250 -17.33 20.88 -2.47
CA SER A 250 -17.18 22.34 -2.33
C SER A 250 -15.71 22.80 -2.39
N ALA A 251 -14.76 21.86 -2.32
CA ALA A 251 -13.33 22.12 -2.44
C ALA A 251 -12.75 21.34 -3.64
N THR A 252 -11.72 21.91 -4.25
CA THR A 252 -10.96 21.24 -5.33
C THR A 252 -10.00 20.23 -4.74
N ASN A 253 -9.84 19.08 -5.41
CA ASN A 253 -8.80 18.11 -5.08
C ASN A 253 -7.42 18.77 -5.07
N GLY A 254 -6.62 18.49 -4.05
CA GLY A 254 -5.30 19.08 -3.88
C GLY A 254 -4.90 19.26 -2.42
N SER A 255 -4.03 20.22 -2.16
CA SER A 255 -3.58 20.57 -0.80
C SER A 255 -4.47 21.65 -0.23
N LEU A 256 -5.12 21.40 0.91
CA LEU A 256 -6.04 22.32 1.58
C LEU A 256 -5.59 22.55 3.03
N GLU A 257 -5.92 23.72 3.58
CA GLU A 257 -5.58 24.04 4.98
C GLU A 257 -6.37 23.20 5.98
N GLU A 258 -5.72 22.87 7.08
CA GLU A 258 -6.34 22.25 8.25
C GLU A 258 -7.55 23.04 8.73
N GLY A 259 -8.63 22.35 9.07
CA GLY A 259 -9.89 22.95 9.49
C GLY A 259 -10.76 23.42 8.32
N THR A 260 -10.38 23.17 7.05
CA THR A 260 -11.26 23.45 5.91
C THR A 260 -12.50 22.59 6.02
N GLU A 261 -13.68 23.22 6.02
CA GLU A 261 -14.96 22.52 5.93
C GLU A 261 -15.29 22.21 4.47
N ILE A 262 -15.55 20.95 4.18
CA ILE A 262 -15.81 20.47 2.83
C ILE A 262 -17.19 19.78 2.80
N SER A 263 -18.05 20.25 1.92
CA SER A 263 -19.33 19.60 1.64
C SER A 263 -19.16 18.63 0.46
N LEU A 264 -19.57 17.39 0.65
CA LEU A 264 -19.51 16.33 -0.34
C LEU A 264 -20.90 15.86 -0.69
N LYS A 265 -21.12 15.53 -1.96
CA LYS A 265 -22.36 14.93 -2.44
C LYS A 265 -22.03 13.86 -3.47
N ALA A 266 -22.46 12.63 -3.21
CA ALA A 266 -22.51 11.54 -4.16
C ALA A 266 -23.89 11.53 -4.86
N THR A 267 -23.90 11.36 -6.16
CA THR A 267 -25.14 11.31 -6.96
C THR A 267 -25.09 10.10 -7.88
N ALA A 268 -25.97 9.14 -7.62
CA ALA A 268 -26.08 7.94 -8.43
C ALA A 268 -26.72 8.25 -9.79
N ASN A 269 -26.27 7.55 -10.83
CA ASN A 269 -26.88 7.58 -12.16
C ASN A 269 -28.12 6.66 -12.21
N PRO A 270 -29.01 6.79 -13.20
CA PRO A 270 -30.15 5.89 -13.35
C PRO A 270 -29.76 4.42 -13.35
N GLY A 271 -30.45 3.60 -12.56
CA GLY A 271 -30.15 2.18 -12.37
C GLY A 271 -29.12 1.88 -11.28
N TRP A 272 -28.60 2.91 -10.61
CA TRP A 272 -27.63 2.79 -9.54
C TRP A 272 -28.11 3.48 -8.27
N GLN A 273 -27.59 3.06 -7.12
CA GLN A 273 -27.81 3.73 -5.84
C GLN A 273 -26.45 3.92 -5.15
N PHE A 274 -26.34 5.01 -4.40
CA PHE A 274 -25.16 5.24 -3.55
C PHE A 274 -25.21 4.27 -2.36
N GLU A 275 -24.12 3.58 -2.08
CA GLU A 275 -24.00 2.71 -0.93
C GLU A 275 -23.25 3.38 0.21
N CYS A 276 -21.98 3.73 -0.01
CA CYS A 276 -21.14 4.32 1.04
C CYS A 276 -19.95 5.09 0.45
N TRP A 277 -19.26 5.81 1.30
CA TRP A 277 -17.91 6.32 1.07
C TRP A 277 -16.89 5.29 1.53
N THR A 278 -15.67 5.35 1.02
CA THR A 278 -14.56 4.43 1.41
C THR A 278 -14.19 4.44 2.89
N ASP A 279 -14.64 5.44 3.65
CA ASP A 279 -14.56 5.46 5.11
C ASP A 279 -15.77 4.81 5.81
N GLY A 280 -16.65 4.14 5.06
CA GLY A 280 -17.85 3.46 5.55
C GLY A 280 -19.05 4.35 5.82
N ASN A 281 -18.97 5.64 5.56
CA ASN A 281 -20.10 6.55 5.76
C ASN A 281 -21.17 6.37 4.67
N THR A 282 -22.42 6.13 5.07
CA THR A 282 -23.55 5.84 4.16
C THR A 282 -24.38 7.06 3.78
N SER A 283 -24.01 8.26 4.22
CA SER A 283 -24.71 9.49 3.85
C SER A 283 -24.21 10.02 2.51
N ALA A 284 -25.04 9.99 1.48
CA ALA A 284 -24.69 10.51 0.16
C ALA A 284 -24.29 12.00 0.19
N GLU A 285 -24.86 12.77 1.11
CA GLU A 285 -24.48 14.15 1.37
C GLU A 285 -23.86 14.25 2.77
N ARG A 286 -22.65 14.81 2.86
CA ARG A 286 -21.96 14.95 4.14
C ARG A 286 -21.06 16.18 4.16
N LYS A 287 -20.68 16.59 5.37
CA LYS A 287 -19.64 17.57 5.60
C LYS A 287 -18.50 16.92 6.37
N ILE A 288 -17.29 17.27 6.00
CA ILE A 288 -16.07 16.87 6.71
C ILE A 288 -15.27 18.12 7.05
N THR A 289 -14.47 18.03 8.12
CA THR A 289 -13.47 19.05 8.47
C THR A 289 -12.10 18.42 8.33
N LEU A 290 -11.27 19.00 7.50
CA LEU A 290 -9.95 18.45 7.18
C LEU A 290 -9.00 18.59 8.38
N SER A 291 -8.58 17.46 8.95
CA SER A 291 -7.64 17.38 10.06
C SER A 291 -6.42 16.50 9.77
N GLU A 292 -6.47 15.80 8.65
CA GLU A 292 -5.42 14.89 8.15
C GLU A 292 -5.56 14.72 6.65
N ALA A 293 -4.60 14.04 6.01
CA ALA A 293 -4.72 13.69 4.59
C ALA A 293 -5.94 12.79 4.39
N THR A 294 -6.86 13.22 3.54
CA THR A 294 -8.18 12.61 3.37
C THR A 294 -8.41 12.22 1.92
N TYR A 295 -8.75 10.96 1.71
CA TYR A 295 -9.00 10.34 0.41
C TYR A 295 -10.31 9.59 0.48
N LEU A 296 -11.29 10.01 -0.32
CA LEU A 296 -12.63 9.45 -0.30
C LEU A 296 -13.09 9.08 -1.71
N MET A 297 -13.66 7.90 -1.87
CA MET A 297 -14.45 7.55 -3.04
C MET A 297 -15.87 7.24 -2.64
N ALA A 298 -16.79 7.56 -3.54
CA ALA A 298 -18.17 7.13 -3.46
C ALA A 298 -18.34 5.80 -4.17
N HIS A 299 -18.84 4.82 -3.44
CA HIS A 299 -19.20 3.51 -3.94
C HIS A 299 -20.67 3.47 -4.30
N PHE A 300 -20.99 2.96 -5.50
CA PHE A 300 -22.33 2.85 -6.04
C PHE A 300 -22.61 1.40 -6.43
N ILE A 301 -23.78 0.92 -6.07
CA ILE A 301 -24.27 -0.43 -6.44
C ILE A 301 -25.48 -0.33 -7.36
N PRO A 302 -25.75 -1.32 -8.21
CA PRO A 302 -26.98 -1.33 -9.02
C PRO A 302 -28.24 -1.26 -8.14
N GLU A 303 -29.26 -0.55 -8.59
CA GLU A 303 -30.57 -0.60 -7.93
C GLU A 303 -31.06 -2.06 -7.88
N ASN A 304 -31.54 -2.47 -6.71
CA ASN A 304 -32.00 -3.85 -6.45
C ASN A 304 -30.87 -4.92 -6.45
N TYR A 305 -29.58 -4.52 -6.38
CA TYR A 305 -28.53 -5.48 -6.15
C TYR A 305 -28.63 -6.07 -4.74
N ASN A 306 -28.63 -7.39 -4.67
CA ASN A 306 -28.53 -8.12 -3.41
C ASN A 306 -27.19 -8.83 -3.40
N ALA A 307 -26.35 -8.53 -2.41
CA ALA A 307 -25.10 -9.28 -2.22
C ALA A 307 -25.43 -10.77 -2.05
N PRO A 308 -24.62 -11.66 -2.62
CA PRO A 308 -24.81 -13.09 -2.40
C PRO A 308 -24.85 -13.42 -0.91
N ALA A 309 -25.91 -14.10 -0.49
CA ALA A 309 -26.21 -14.35 0.94
C ALA A 309 -25.15 -15.15 1.70
N SER A 310 -24.18 -15.73 1.00
CA SER A 310 -23.11 -16.57 1.56
C SER A 310 -21.81 -15.81 1.87
N LEU A 311 -21.69 -14.53 1.51
CA LEU A 311 -20.46 -13.79 1.80
C LEU A 311 -20.36 -13.44 3.29
N ILE A 312 -19.36 -14.02 3.93
CA ILE A 312 -18.96 -13.70 5.30
C ILE A 312 -17.46 -13.37 5.27
N GLY A 313 -17.07 -12.26 5.86
CA GLY A 313 -15.65 -11.99 5.96
C GLY A 313 -15.25 -10.56 5.60
N TYR A 314 -13.97 -10.35 5.47
CA TYR A 314 -13.41 -9.04 5.23
C TYR A 314 -13.84 -8.39 3.91
N ALA A 315 -14.19 -9.15 2.89
CA ALA A 315 -14.72 -8.58 1.62
C ALA A 315 -16.08 -7.91 1.78
N SER A 316 -16.78 -8.11 2.92
CA SER A 316 -18.07 -7.48 3.22
C SER A 316 -17.96 -6.23 4.12
N VAL A 317 -16.75 -5.80 4.44
CA VAL A 317 -16.51 -4.62 5.28
C VAL A 317 -15.34 -3.80 4.74
N THR A 318 -15.29 -2.53 5.10
CA THR A 318 -14.27 -1.60 4.60
C THR A 318 -13.44 -0.95 5.73
N THR A 319 -13.73 -1.26 7.00
CA THR A 319 -12.94 -0.77 8.13
C THR A 319 -12.79 -1.82 9.22
N ASP A 320 -11.79 -1.67 10.09
CA ASP A 320 -11.62 -2.48 11.30
C ASP A 320 -12.75 -2.25 12.34
N LYS A 321 -13.72 -1.38 12.08
CA LYS A 321 -14.93 -1.18 12.88
C LYS A 321 -16.11 -2.00 12.38
N GLY A 322 -15.98 -2.64 11.21
CA GLY A 322 -17.03 -3.44 10.60
C GLY A 322 -18.04 -2.63 9.78
N ASP A 323 -17.63 -1.47 9.27
CA ASP A 323 -18.47 -0.72 8.35
C ASP A 323 -18.72 -1.56 7.09
N SER A 324 -19.97 -1.66 6.67
CA SER A 324 -20.39 -2.58 5.61
C SER A 324 -19.84 -2.16 4.24
N TYR A 325 -19.53 -3.15 3.43
CA TYR A 325 -19.19 -3.01 2.01
C TYR A 325 -19.92 -4.09 1.22
N THR A 326 -20.57 -3.70 0.13
CA THR A 326 -21.22 -4.65 -0.78
C THR A 326 -20.34 -4.88 -2.00
N ILE A 327 -19.71 -6.05 -2.06
CA ILE A 327 -18.94 -6.44 -3.25
C ILE A 327 -19.90 -6.76 -4.40
N THR A 328 -19.70 -6.12 -5.54
CA THR A 328 -20.58 -6.24 -6.70
C THR A 328 -19.90 -6.89 -7.92
N GLY A 329 -18.56 -6.93 -7.92
CA GLY A 329 -17.80 -7.43 -9.07
C GLY A 329 -18.18 -6.68 -10.35
N GLY A 330 -18.47 -7.44 -11.40
CA GLY A 330 -18.89 -6.91 -12.70
C GLY A 330 -20.38 -6.56 -12.82
N ALA A 331 -21.13 -6.44 -11.71
CA ALA A 331 -22.53 -6.05 -11.77
C ALA A 331 -22.68 -4.69 -12.50
N GLY A 332 -23.70 -4.59 -13.35
CA GLY A 332 -23.89 -3.41 -14.19
C GLY A 332 -22.97 -3.34 -15.42
N ALA A 333 -22.27 -4.42 -15.76
CA ALA A 333 -21.51 -4.50 -17.01
C ALA A 333 -22.43 -4.29 -18.23
N ALA A 334 -21.96 -3.50 -19.20
CA ALA A 334 -22.61 -3.39 -20.48
C ALA A 334 -22.65 -4.76 -21.19
N SER A 335 -23.65 -4.99 -22.03
CA SER A 335 -23.84 -6.31 -22.68
C SER A 335 -22.63 -6.82 -23.46
N GLU A 336 -21.83 -5.92 -24.05
CA GLU A 336 -20.57 -6.23 -24.75
C GLU A 336 -19.42 -6.64 -23.83
N ASN A 337 -19.54 -6.34 -22.52
CA ASN A 337 -18.57 -6.70 -21.48
C ASN A 337 -19.00 -7.94 -20.68
N ILE A 338 -20.13 -8.54 -21.02
CA ILE A 338 -20.56 -9.86 -20.50
C ILE A 338 -20.12 -10.89 -21.52
N VAL A 339 -19.02 -11.58 -21.25
CA VAL A 339 -18.36 -12.43 -22.22
C VAL A 339 -18.22 -13.87 -21.73
N THR A 340 -18.42 -14.81 -22.64
CA THR A 340 -18.07 -16.22 -22.42
C THR A 340 -16.84 -16.54 -23.25
N VAL A 341 -15.85 -17.18 -22.65
CA VAL A 341 -14.63 -17.63 -23.33
C VAL A 341 -14.45 -19.13 -23.09
N SER A 342 -14.11 -19.85 -24.15
CA SER A 342 -13.97 -21.31 -24.17
C SER A 342 -12.63 -21.80 -24.74
N SER A 343 -11.78 -20.89 -25.16
CA SER A 343 -10.46 -21.18 -25.71
C SER A 343 -9.40 -20.18 -25.26
N TYR A 344 -8.14 -20.58 -25.36
CA TYR A 344 -7.00 -19.70 -25.07
C TYR A 344 -7.03 -18.42 -25.91
N ASP A 345 -7.28 -18.54 -27.22
CA ASP A 345 -7.28 -17.40 -28.13
C ASP A 345 -8.42 -16.41 -27.81
N GLU A 346 -9.61 -16.91 -27.46
CA GLU A 346 -10.73 -16.06 -27.01
C GLU A 346 -10.38 -15.32 -25.70
N LEU A 347 -9.76 -16.00 -24.74
CA LEU A 347 -9.35 -15.39 -23.48
C LEU A 347 -8.29 -14.31 -23.71
N ILE A 348 -7.26 -14.60 -24.53
CA ILE A 348 -6.21 -13.61 -24.86
C ILE A 348 -6.78 -12.42 -25.65
N ALA A 349 -7.76 -12.64 -26.54
CA ALA A 349 -8.43 -11.54 -27.25
C ALA A 349 -9.18 -10.60 -26.31
N LYS A 350 -9.53 -11.03 -25.10
CA LYS A 350 -10.23 -10.24 -24.07
C LYS A 350 -9.35 -9.74 -22.93
N LYS A 351 -8.04 -9.97 -22.99
CA LYS A 351 -7.11 -9.62 -21.91
C LYS A 351 -7.11 -8.13 -21.53
N GLU A 352 -7.31 -7.23 -22.50
CA GLU A 352 -7.36 -5.80 -22.23
C GLU A 352 -8.65 -5.40 -21.48
N LEU A 353 -9.78 -6.04 -21.80
CA LEU A 353 -11.02 -5.88 -21.04
C LEU A 353 -10.85 -6.45 -19.61
N LEU A 354 -10.24 -7.62 -19.49
CA LEU A 354 -9.99 -8.27 -18.20
C LEU A 354 -9.10 -7.40 -17.28
N ALA A 355 -8.11 -6.73 -17.86
CA ALA A 355 -7.18 -5.86 -17.14
C ALA A 355 -7.74 -4.45 -16.88
N SER A 356 -8.89 -4.09 -17.45
CA SER A 356 -9.48 -2.76 -17.28
C SER A 356 -10.28 -2.65 -15.97
N ASP A 357 -10.55 -1.42 -15.56
CA ASP A 357 -11.46 -1.14 -14.44
C ASP A 357 -12.94 -1.01 -14.89
N THR A 358 -13.22 -1.26 -16.17
CA THR A 358 -14.58 -1.24 -16.72
C THR A 358 -15.35 -2.46 -16.21
N PRO A 359 -16.57 -2.29 -15.68
CA PRO A 359 -17.38 -3.42 -15.23
C PRO A 359 -17.49 -4.52 -16.28
N ALA A 360 -17.08 -5.73 -15.91
CA ALA A 360 -17.05 -6.87 -16.83
C ALA A 360 -17.38 -8.20 -16.13
N ILE A 361 -18.06 -9.07 -16.86
CA ILE A 361 -18.36 -10.43 -16.41
C ILE A 361 -17.78 -11.43 -17.40
N PHE A 362 -16.93 -12.31 -16.89
CA PHE A 362 -16.30 -13.38 -17.65
C PHE A 362 -16.85 -14.74 -17.23
N THR A 363 -17.45 -15.47 -18.15
CA THR A 363 -17.76 -16.90 -17.98
C THR A 363 -16.68 -17.72 -18.64
N ILE A 364 -15.95 -18.50 -17.86
CA ILE A 364 -14.96 -19.45 -18.37
C ILE A 364 -15.65 -20.79 -18.60
N LYS A 365 -15.64 -21.27 -19.85
CA LYS A 365 -16.33 -22.47 -20.25
C LYS A 365 -15.36 -23.57 -20.64
N GLY A 366 -15.38 -24.69 -19.90
CA GLY A 366 -14.48 -25.80 -20.12
C GLY A 366 -13.02 -25.49 -19.72
N LYS A 367 -12.10 -26.35 -20.16
CA LYS A 367 -10.66 -26.21 -19.87
C LYS A 367 -9.98 -25.29 -20.89
N ILE A 368 -9.44 -24.16 -20.41
CA ILE A 368 -8.57 -23.27 -21.17
C ILE A 368 -7.13 -23.49 -20.69
N SER A 369 -6.22 -23.76 -21.60
CA SER A 369 -4.85 -24.19 -21.31
C SER A 369 -3.86 -23.65 -22.33
N THR A 370 -2.59 -23.53 -21.94
CA THR A 370 -1.49 -23.28 -22.87
C THR A 370 -1.04 -24.53 -23.64
N ALA A 371 -1.61 -25.72 -23.41
CA ALA A 371 -1.20 -26.98 -23.99
C ALA A 371 -1.17 -26.98 -25.54
N GLY A 372 -2.09 -26.25 -26.19
CA GLY A 372 -2.13 -26.11 -27.65
C GLY A 372 -1.22 -25.04 -28.22
N GLN A 373 -0.42 -24.33 -27.41
CA GLN A 373 0.41 -23.24 -27.87
C GLN A 373 1.78 -23.73 -28.34
N PRO A 374 2.52 -22.94 -29.17
CA PRO A 374 3.85 -23.32 -29.66
C PRO A 374 4.86 -23.67 -28.56
N ASN A 375 4.72 -23.06 -27.38
CA ASN A 375 5.50 -23.36 -26.16
C ASN A 375 4.54 -23.71 -25.04
N PRO A 376 4.03 -24.95 -25.01
CA PRO A 376 2.92 -25.31 -24.12
C PRO A 376 3.25 -25.17 -22.63
N LEU A 377 4.51 -25.40 -22.22
CA LEU A 377 4.93 -25.27 -20.82
C LEU A 377 5.21 -23.83 -20.40
N LEU A 378 5.19 -22.87 -21.34
CA LEU A 378 5.29 -21.44 -20.99
C LEU A 378 3.98 -20.99 -20.35
N SER A 379 4.03 -20.71 -19.06
CA SER A 379 2.90 -20.15 -18.32
C SER A 379 2.56 -18.72 -18.75
N VAL A 380 1.31 -18.34 -18.58
CA VAL A 380 0.81 -17.00 -18.96
C VAL A 380 0.21 -16.34 -17.74
N LYS A 381 0.56 -15.06 -17.53
CA LYS A 381 -0.02 -14.20 -16.49
C LYS A 381 -1.02 -13.24 -17.12
N LEU A 382 -2.22 -13.19 -16.59
CA LEU A 382 -3.28 -12.28 -16.99
C LEU A 382 -3.66 -11.37 -15.82
N THR A 383 -3.58 -10.07 -16.04
CA THR A 383 -4.04 -9.08 -15.05
C THR A 383 -5.56 -9.01 -15.03
N VAL A 384 -6.12 -8.92 -13.82
CA VAL A 384 -7.53 -8.68 -13.57
C VAL A 384 -7.68 -7.31 -12.93
N GLY A 385 -8.39 -6.40 -13.60
CA GLY A 385 -8.70 -5.06 -13.15
C GLY A 385 -9.88 -5.01 -12.18
N SER A 386 -10.33 -3.80 -11.86
CA SER A 386 -11.44 -3.57 -10.92
C SER A 386 -12.81 -3.93 -11.53
N ASN A 387 -13.81 -4.04 -10.66
CA ASN A 387 -15.22 -4.24 -11.07
C ASN A 387 -15.40 -5.45 -11.99
N THR A 388 -14.73 -6.55 -11.67
CA THR A 388 -14.71 -7.75 -12.51
C THR A 388 -15.31 -8.94 -11.78
N THR A 389 -16.21 -9.66 -12.46
CA THR A 389 -16.66 -10.99 -12.03
C THR A 389 -16.13 -12.05 -12.99
N ILE A 390 -15.49 -13.09 -12.46
CA ILE A 390 -15.04 -14.26 -13.20
C ILE A 390 -15.69 -15.49 -12.58
N TYR A 391 -16.39 -16.27 -13.37
CA TYR A 391 -16.91 -17.54 -12.88
C TYR A 391 -16.83 -18.66 -13.92
N GLY A 392 -16.68 -19.89 -13.41
CA GLY A 392 -16.70 -21.08 -14.22
C GLY A 392 -18.12 -21.47 -14.60
N ASP A 393 -18.32 -21.85 -15.86
CA ASP A 393 -19.57 -22.40 -16.33
C ASP A 393 -20.00 -23.61 -15.48
N THR A 394 -21.29 -23.72 -15.17
CA THR A 394 -21.81 -24.77 -14.29
C THR A 394 -22.03 -26.10 -14.99
N THR A 395 -22.04 -26.14 -16.32
CA THR A 395 -22.26 -27.35 -17.13
C THR A 395 -20.94 -27.90 -17.69
N GLU A 396 -20.03 -27.00 -18.09
CA GLU A 396 -18.70 -27.34 -18.62
C GLU A 396 -17.63 -26.70 -17.75
N GLN A 397 -17.55 -27.08 -16.49
CA GLN A 397 -16.67 -26.56 -15.44
C GLN A 397 -15.49 -25.71 -15.94
N GLY A 398 -15.50 -24.40 -15.62
CA GLY A 398 -14.47 -23.48 -16.04
C GLY A 398 -13.13 -23.78 -15.37
N ARG A 399 -12.09 -24.05 -16.19
CA ARG A 399 -10.74 -24.35 -15.71
C ARG A 399 -9.69 -23.54 -16.45
N LEU A 400 -8.76 -22.96 -15.70
CA LEU A 400 -7.51 -22.38 -16.23
C LEU A 400 -6.34 -23.27 -15.82
N GLN A 401 -5.59 -23.76 -16.81
CA GLN A 401 -4.40 -24.58 -16.64
C GLN A 401 -3.18 -23.89 -17.22
N ASN A 402 -2.14 -23.74 -16.42
CA ASN A 402 -0.92 -23.02 -16.76
C ASN A 402 -1.14 -21.54 -17.12
N ILE A 403 -2.20 -20.96 -16.55
CA ILE A 403 -2.57 -19.56 -16.71
C ILE A 403 -2.79 -18.98 -15.30
N GLU A 404 -1.99 -18.00 -14.91
CA GLU A 404 -2.15 -17.24 -13.67
C GLU A 404 -3.13 -16.09 -13.89
N LEU A 405 -4.09 -15.93 -12.98
CA LEU A 405 -4.83 -14.69 -12.81
C LEU A 405 -4.13 -13.83 -11.75
N CYS A 406 -3.74 -12.61 -12.11
CA CYS A 406 -3.15 -11.64 -11.20
C CYS A 406 -4.15 -10.49 -10.97
N VAL A 407 -4.83 -10.51 -9.82
CA VAL A 407 -5.78 -9.45 -9.47
C VAL A 407 -5.00 -8.24 -8.94
N GLU A 408 -5.11 -7.13 -9.64
CA GLU A 408 -4.59 -5.83 -9.23
C GLU A 408 -5.71 -4.82 -8.96
N GLY A 409 -6.94 -5.27 -9.20
CA GLY A 409 -8.17 -4.50 -9.11
C GLY A 409 -8.84 -4.48 -7.73
N GLU A 410 -9.85 -3.66 -7.63
CA GLU A 410 -10.81 -3.59 -6.52
C GLU A 410 -12.18 -4.12 -6.95
N ASN A 411 -12.97 -4.62 -5.98
CA ASN A 411 -14.33 -5.09 -6.25
C ASN A 411 -14.33 -6.26 -7.25
N VAL A 412 -13.62 -7.34 -6.91
CA VAL A 412 -13.46 -8.51 -7.80
C VAL A 412 -14.08 -9.75 -7.17
N ILE A 413 -14.88 -10.45 -7.96
CA ILE A 413 -15.51 -11.72 -7.58
C ILE A 413 -14.99 -12.84 -8.49
N ILE A 414 -14.47 -13.92 -7.89
CA ILE A 414 -14.03 -15.13 -8.61
C ILE A 414 -14.75 -16.33 -7.99
N ARG A 415 -15.59 -17.00 -8.78
CA ARG A 415 -16.43 -18.09 -8.27
C ARG A 415 -16.48 -19.31 -9.19
N ASN A 416 -16.60 -20.49 -8.60
CA ASN A 416 -16.81 -21.75 -9.32
C ASN A 416 -15.70 -22.05 -10.38
N MET A 417 -14.47 -21.62 -10.12
CA MET A 417 -13.33 -21.76 -11.03
C MET A 417 -12.37 -22.85 -10.56
N MET A 418 -11.88 -23.66 -11.48
CA MET A 418 -10.71 -24.53 -11.25
C MET A 418 -9.46 -23.83 -11.75
N LEU A 419 -8.48 -23.61 -10.86
CA LEU A 419 -7.23 -22.88 -11.12
C LEU A 419 -6.02 -23.70 -10.70
N GLY A 420 -4.99 -23.75 -11.53
CA GLY A 420 -3.77 -24.46 -11.12
C GLY A 420 -2.85 -24.89 -12.22
N GLU A 421 -1.93 -25.77 -11.83
CA GLU A 421 -0.89 -26.34 -12.69
C GLU A 421 -0.06 -25.27 -13.43
N VAL A 422 0.18 -24.13 -12.78
CA VAL A 422 1.00 -23.05 -13.33
C VAL A 422 2.48 -23.39 -13.13
N ILE A 423 3.18 -23.62 -14.23
CA ILE A 423 4.58 -24.03 -14.24
C ILE A 423 5.47 -22.79 -14.01
N SER A 424 6.18 -22.77 -12.88
CA SER A 424 7.04 -21.65 -12.48
C SER A 424 8.55 -21.97 -12.51
N TRP A 425 8.93 -23.20 -12.85
CA TRP A 425 10.34 -23.64 -12.82
C TRP A 425 11.23 -22.87 -13.80
N ASP A 426 12.37 -22.37 -13.32
CA ASP A 426 13.32 -21.54 -14.09
C ASP A 426 13.96 -22.23 -15.31
N GLY A 427 13.93 -23.55 -15.37
CA GLY A 427 14.41 -24.34 -16.51
C GLY A 427 13.57 -24.18 -17.77
N TYR A 428 12.40 -23.55 -17.68
CA TYR A 428 11.50 -23.27 -18.79
C TYR A 428 11.40 -21.76 -19.01
N THR A 429 11.21 -21.38 -20.25
CA THR A 429 10.88 -19.99 -20.57
C THR A 429 9.48 -19.70 -20.02
N ARG A 430 9.37 -18.69 -19.18
CA ARG A 430 8.11 -18.29 -18.55
C ARG A 430 7.82 -16.80 -18.76
N SER A 431 6.55 -16.47 -18.68
CA SER A 431 6.05 -15.09 -18.85
C SER A 431 5.97 -14.30 -17.54
N GLY A 432 6.59 -14.77 -16.45
CA GLY A 432 6.46 -14.19 -15.11
C GLY A 432 5.22 -14.66 -14.35
N ALA A 433 4.52 -15.70 -14.85
CA ALA A 433 3.48 -16.39 -14.10
C ALA A 433 4.13 -17.38 -13.13
N ASP A 434 3.73 -17.32 -11.87
CA ASP A 434 4.27 -18.13 -10.79
C ASP A 434 3.18 -18.89 -10.04
N ASP A 435 2.04 -18.28 -9.79
CA ASP A 435 0.95 -18.77 -8.96
C ASP A 435 -0.30 -19.13 -9.79
N ALA A 436 -1.24 -19.89 -9.24
CA ALA A 436 -2.51 -20.12 -9.92
C ALA A 436 -3.40 -18.87 -9.87
N LEU A 437 -3.42 -18.20 -8.73
CA LEU A 437 -4.06 -16.90 -8.51
C LEU A 437 -3.17 -16.04 -7.63
N SER A 438 -2.87 -14.84 -8.04
CA SER A 438 -2.21 -13.86 -7.17
C SER A 438 -3.05 -12.60 -7.00
N LEU A 439 -3.05 -12.07 -5.77
CA LEU A 439 -3.62 -10.76 -5.43
C LEU A 439 -2.46 -9.83 -5.16
N ASN A 440 -2.28 -8.84 -6.02
CA ASN A 440 -1.13 -7.95 -6.04
C ASN A 440 -1.56 -6.48 -5.86
N GLY A 441 -1.72 -6.05 -4.62
CA GLY A 441 -2.29 -4.74 -4.30
C GLY A 441 -3.80 -4.65 -4.50
N ALA A 442 -4.46 -5.79 -4.54
CA ALA A 442 -5.91 -5.88 -4.74
C ALA A 442 -6.70 -5.58 -3.46
N THR A 443 -7.92 -5.08 -3.62
CA THR A 443 -8.79 -4.79 -2.47
C THR A 443 -10.24 -5.21 -2.75
N HIS A 444 -10.97 -5.59 -1.71
CA HIS A 444 -12.33 -6.11 -1.80
C HIS A 444 -12.45 -7.23 -2.86
N VAL A 445 -11.80 -8.36 -2.57
CA VAL A 445 -11.83 -9.55 -3.43
C VAL A 445 -12.53 -10.69 -2.73
N TRP A 446 -13.50 -11.28 -3.43
CA TRP A 446 -14.19 -12.47 -2.96
C TRP A 446 -13.91 -13.66 -3.89
N ILE A 447 -13.27 -14.69 -3.34
CA ILE A 447 -12.96 -15.95 -4.00
C ILE A 447 -13.84 -17.01 -3.33
N ASP A 448 -14.73 -17.64 -4.10
CA ASP A 448 -15.74 -18.51 -3.53
C ASP A 448 -16.01 -19.75 -4.38
N HIS A 449 -16.13 -20.90 -3.72
CA HIS A 449 -16.36 -22.19 -4.37
C HIS A 449 -15.40 -22.49 -5.54
N CYS A 450 -14.14 -22.07 -5.40
CA CYS A 450 -13.09 -22.40 -6.36
C CYS A 450 -12.32 -23.66 -5.95
N GLU A 451 -11.72 -24.30 -6.93
CA GLU A 451 -10.82 -25.44 -6.73
C GLU A 451 -9.41 -25.04 -7.18
N PHE A 452 -8.45 -25.25 -6.30
CA PHE A 452 -7.05 -24.94 -6.51
C PHE A 452 -6.22 -26.22 -6.42
N GLN A 453 -5.55 -26.58 -7.51
CA GLN A 453 -4.77 -27.82 -7.55
C GLN A 453 -3.51 -27.70 -8.39
N SER A 454 -2.57 -28.59 -8.12
CA SER A 454 -1.51 -28.95 -9.06
C SER A 454 -1.18 -30.45 -8.93
N HIS A 455 0.07 -30.81 -8.73
CA HIS A 455 0.53 -32.16 -8.42
C HIS A 455 1.68 -32.08 -7.41
N LEU A 456 1.85 -33.11 -6.59
CA LEU A 456 3.00 -33.24 -5.68
C LEU A 456 4.29 -33.62 -6.41
N THR A 457 4.17 -34.05 -7.67
CA THR A 457 5.29 -34.29 -8.59
C THR A 457 5.07 -33.50 -9.87
N PRO A 458 6.13 -33.08 -10.58
CA PRO A 458 6.00 -32.37 -11.84
C PRO A 458 5.24 -33.20 -12.90
N HIS A 459 4.26 -32.57 -13.56
CA HIS A 459 3.49 -33.14 -14.65
C HIS A 459 3.49 -32.23 -15.87
N ASP A 460 3.37 -32.80 -17.06
CA ASP A 460 3.04 -32.05 -18.26
C ASP A 460 1.55 -31.63 -18.27
N LEU A 461 1.17 -30.84 -19.25
CA LEU A 461 -0.21 -30.34 -19.33
C LEU A 461 -1.24 -31.37 -19.80
N ASP A 462 -0.78 -32.55 -20.23
CA ASP A 462 -1.61 -33.71 -20.53
C ASP A 462 -1.83 -34.60 -19.30
N GLY A 463 -1.20 -34.25 -18.16
CA GLY A 463 -1.31 -34.96 -16.89
C GLY A 463 -0.36 -36.13 -16.74
N ASN A 464 0.70 -36.23 -17.55
CA ASN A 464 1.71 -37.27 -17.39
C ASN A 464 2.83 -36.80 -16.47
N GLU A 465 3.23 -37.66 -15.51
CA GLU A 465 4.37 -37.34 -14.64
C GLU A 465 5.66 -37.19 -15.46
N ILE A 466 6.39 -36.10 -15.22
CA ILE A 466 7.68 -35.84 -15.85
C ILE A 466 8.75 -36.66 -15.11
N THR A 467 9.17 -37.74 -15.73
CA THR A 467 10.18 -38.66 -15.19
C THR A 467 11.57 -38.36 -15.77
N SER A 468 12.60 -39.05 -15.27
CA SER A 468 13.99 -38.91 -15.74
C SER A 468 14.21 -39.24 -17.22
N SER A 469 13.23 -39.86 -17.88
CA SER A 469 13.26 -40.07 -19.33
C SER A 469 12.72 -38.91 -20.16
N SER A 470 12.09 -37.93 -19.53
CA SER A 470 11.57 -36.75 -20.19
C SER A 470 12.67 -35.71 -20.44
N THR A 471 12.57 -35.02 -21.58
CA THR A 471 13.45 -33.87 -21.92
C THR A 471 13.24 -32.67 -20.98
N TYR A 472 12.15 -32.66 -20.24
CA TYR A 472 11.79 -31.61 -19.28
C TYR A 472 12.24 -31.89 -17.85
N TYR A 473 12.83 -33.06 -17.59
CA TYR A 473 13.25 -33.48 -16.28
C TYR A 473 14.44 -32.66 -15.74
N SER A 474 14.40 -32.32 -14.45
CA SER A 474 15.53 -31.79 -13.72
C SER A 474 15.91 -32.69 -12.55
N SER A 475 17.21 -32.85 -12.33
CA SER A 475 17.75 -33.56 -11.17
C SER A 475 17.99 -32.65 -9.95
N ASP A 476 17.56 -31.39 -10.00
CA ASP A 476 17.65 -30.45 -8.87
C ASP A 476 16.77 -30.93 -7.72
N ASP A 477 17.29 -30.90 -6.50
CA ASP A 477 16.57 -31.34 -5.29
C ASP A 477 15.28 -30.55 -5.04
N LYS A 478 15.21 -29.33 -5.56
CA LYS A 478 14.03 -28.45 -5.44
C LYS A 478 12.99 -28.70 -6.53
N TRP A 479 13.35 -29.47 -7.57
CA TRP A 479 12.52 -29.71 -8.75
C TRP A 479 11.05 -30.03 -8.41
N LYS A 480 10.82 -31.00 -7.53
CA LYS A 480 9.46 -31.40 -7.16
C LYS A 480 8.68 -30.32 -6.45
N LYS A 481 9.36 -29.58 -5.57
CA LYS A 481 8.73 -28.58 -4.72
C LYS A 481 8.48 -27.26 -5.45
N ASP A 482 9.38 -26.88 -6.35
CA ASP A 482 9.38 -25.56 -6.96
C ASP A 482 9.01 -25.59 -8.45
N PHE A 483 8.54 -26.72 -8.96
CA PHE A 483 8.00 -26.84 -10.32
C PHE A 483 6.72 -26.02 -10.49
N TYR A 484 5.85 -26.04 -9.49
CA TYR A 484 4.74 -25.15 -9.30
C TYR A 484 5.04 -24.25 -8.09
N ASP A 485 4.72 -22.95 -8.11
CA ASP A 485 4.99 -22.11 -6.93
C ASP A 485 3.80 -22.10 -5.96
N GLY A 486 2.91 -21.13 -6.01
CA GLY A 486 1.75 -21.04 -5.12
C GLY A 486 0.42 -21.41 -5.80
N LEU A 487 -0.59 -21.74 -5.00
CA LEU A 487 -1.96 -21.81 -5.50
C LEU A 487 -2.67 -20.46 -5.32
N LEU A 488 -2.43 -19.78 -4.20
CA LEU A 488 -2.98 -18.46 -3.92
C LEU A 488 -1.96 -17.63 -3.16
N ASP A 489 -1.47 -16.58 -3.78
CA ASP A 489 -0.59 -15.59 -3.15
C ASP A 489 -1.32 -14.26 -2.95
N ILE A 490 -1.27 -13.73 -1.72
CA ILE A 490 -1.87 -12.45 -1.34
C ILE A 490 -0.73 -11.56 -0.86
N LYS A 491 -0.40 -10.53 -1.62
CA LYS A 491 0.84 -9.76 -1.41
C LYS A 491 0.69 -8.29 -1.80
N ASN A 492 1.73 -7.52 -1.47
CA ASN A 492 1.92 -6.14 -1.93
C ASN A 492 0.80 -5.20 -1.50
N GLY A 493 0.35 -5.33 -0.23
CA GLY A 493 -0.67 -4.47 0.35
C GLY A 493 -2.11 -4.85 -0.02
N SER A 494 -2.35 -6.04 -0.55
CA SER A 494 -3.71 -6.53 -0.79
C SER A 494 -4.50 -6.67 0.52
N THR A 495 -5.78 -6.28 0.51
CA THR A 495 -6.59 -6.21 1.74
C THR A 495 -8.09 -6.38 1.47
N TRP A 496 -8.89 -6.57 2.53
CA TRP A 496 -10.35 -6.76 2.47
C TRP A 496 -10.74 -7.96 1.60
N ILE A 497 -10.18 -9.13 1.91
CA ILE A 497 -10.29 -10.33 1.10
C ILE A 497 -11.06 -11.41 1.84
N THR A 498 -11.92 -12.13 1.12
CA THR A 498 -12.55 -13.36 1.61
C THR A 498 -12.30 -14.49 0.63
N VAL A 499 -11.81 -15.61 1.15
CA VAL A 499 -11.66 -16.89 0.47
C VAL A 499 -12.58 -17.88 1.16
N SER A 500 -13.65 -18.29 0.47
CA SER A 500 -14.69 -19.11 1.08
C SER A 500 -15.04 -20.36 0.27
N ASN A 501 -15.35 -21.45 0.98
CA ASN A 501 -15.85 -22.69 0.39
C ASN A 501 -14.97 -23.25 -0.75
N CYS A 502 -13.68 -22.92 -0.72
CA CYS A 502 -12.72 -23.38 -1.74
C CYS A 502 -12.07 -24.69 -1.36
N TYR A 503 -11.68 -25.47 -2.37
CA TYR A 503 -10.97 -26.72 -2.23
C TYR A 503 -9.53 -26.57 -2.73
N PHE A 504 -8.53 -26.72 -1.84
CA PHE A 504 -7.10 -26.66 -2.12
C PHE A 504 -6.53 -28.06 -1.97
N HIS A 505 -5.88 -28.61 -3.01
CA HIS A 505 -5.38 -29.97 -2.90
C HIS A 505 -4.15 -30.29 -3.77
N ASP A 506 -3.45 -31.35 -3.40
CA ASP A 506 -2.32 -31.95 -4.13
C ASP A 506 -1.22 -30.95 -4.49
N HIS A 507 -0.71 -30.23 -3.49
CA HIS A 507 0.29 -29.18 -3.72
C HIS A 507 1.34 -29.07 -2.61
N TRP A 508 2.51 -28.50 -2.93
CA TRP A 508 3.58 -28.29 -1.96
C TRP A 508 3.38 -27.03 -1.09
N LYS A 509 2.99 -25.92 -1.67
CA LYS A 509 2.99 -24.58 -1.03
C LYS A 509 1.71 -23.82 -1.37
N ALA A 510 0.59 -24.08 -0.67
CA ALA A 510 -0.72 -23.66 -1.14
C ALA A 510 -0.97 -22.15 -1.08
N VAL A 511 -0.93 -21.55 0.11
CA VAL A 511 -1.38 -20.16 0.31
C VAL A 511 -0.32 -19.32 1.03
N LEU A 512 0.11 -18.24 0.39
CA LEU A 512 1.03 -17.26 0.93
C LEU A 512 0.32 -15.93 1.18
N CYS A 513 0.42 -15.42 2.42
CA CYS A 513 0.02 -14.07 2.78
C CYS A 513 1.28 -13.28 3.13
N ALA A 514 1.64 -12.33 2.27
CA ALA A 514 2.86 -11.53 2.23
C ALA A 514 4.17 -12.30 1.92
N SER A 515 5.03 -11.69 1.10
CA SER A 515 6.17 -12.38 0.47
C SER A 515 7.34 -12.62 1.40
N GLY A 516 7.71 -11.68 2.27
CA GLY A 516 8.94 -11.71 3.06
C GLY A 516 8.76 -11.54 4.56
N ASP A 517 9.75 -11.95 5.35
CA ASP A 517 9.76 -11.80 6.82
C ASP A 517 10.49 -10.54 7.30
N GLU A 518 11.30 -9.89 6.45
CA GLU A 518 12.17 -8.78 6.85
C GLU A 518 11.39 -7.49 7.08
N LYS A 519 10.49 -7.18 6.18
CA LYS A 519 9.59 -6.02 6.24
C LYS A 519 8.35 -6.31 5.41
N PRO A 520 7.21 -5.64 5.71
CA PRO A 520 6.04 -5.70 4.82
C PRO A 520 6.40 -5.12 3.45
N ASP A 521 5.96 -5.78 2.39
CA ASP A 521 6.02 -5.19 1.06
C ASP A 521 5.07 -4.00 0.99
N THR A 522 5.44 -3.03 0.16
CA THR A 522 4.65 -1.82 -0.04
C THR A 522 4.26 -1.73 -1.50
N ASN A 523 3.01 -1.64 -1.78
CA ASN A 523 2.52 -1.34 -3.12
C ASN A 523 2.98 0.06 -3.51
N THR A 524 3.83 0.16 -4.51
CA THR A 524 4.43 1.42 -4.95
C THR A 524 3.41 2.39 -5.56
N THR A 525 2.29 1.85 -6.05
CA THR A 525 1.19 2.64 -6.59
C THR A 525 0.29 3.16 -5.48
N THR A 526 -0.02 2.32 -4.50
CA THR A 526 -1.01 2.58 -3.47
C THR A 526 -0.39 3.06 -2.14
N GLY A 527 0.82 2.73 -1.85
CA GLY A 527 1.43 2.94 -0.54
C GLY A 527 0.86 2.02 0.55
N ALA A 528 -0.15 1.20 0.24
CA ALA A 528 -0.63 0.16 1.12
C ALA A 528 0.47 -0.88 1.37
N THR A 529 0.52 -1.43 2.56
CA THR A 529 1.54 -2.39 2.96
C THR A 529 0.90 -3.72 3.34
N ASP A 530 1.69 -4.79 3.36
CA ASP A 530 1.19 -6.08 3.85
C ASP A 530 0.74 -6.03 5.32
N ALA A 531 1.08 -4.99 6.08
CA ALA A 531 0.54 -4.77 7.43
C ALA A 531 -0.95 -4.35 7.41
N ASP A 532 -1.41 -3.81 6.30
CA ASP A 532 -2.82 -3.43 6.09
C ASP A 532 -3.69 -4.62 5.66
N MET A 533 -3.09 -5.79 5.46
CA MET A 533 -3.78 -7.00 5.02
C MET A 533 -4.90 -7.43 5.98
N ARG A 534 -6.08 -7.71 5.43
CA ARG A 534 -7.28 -8.20 6.10
C ARG A 534 -7.84 -9.34 5.27
N VAL A 535 -7.73 -10.58 5.77
CA VAL A 535 -8.11 -11.78 5.01
C VAL A 535 -8.97 -12.71 5.86
N THR A 536 -10.05 -13.20 5.28
CA THR A 536 -10.88 -14.27 5.84
C THR A 536 -10.73 -15.53 4.99
N PHE A 537 -10.49 -16.65 5.64
CA PHE A 537 -10.61 -18.01 5.09
C PHE A 537 -11.78 -18.70 5.79
N ALA A 538 -12.88 -18.96 5.07
CA ALA A 538 -14.10 -19.49 5.67
C ALA A 538 -14.64 -20.72 4.92
N GLY A 539 -14.85 -21.83 5.61
CA GLY A 539 -15.46 -23.02 5.03
C GLY A 539 -14.60 -23.74 3.98
N ASN A 540 -13.27 -23.50 3.97
CA ASN A 540 -12.39 -24.10 2.97
C ASN A 540 -11.99 -25.55 3.33
N TYR A 541 -11.52 -26.26 2.33
CA TYR A 541 -10.94 -27.60 2.49
C TYR A 541 -9.53 -27.64 1.93
N PHE A 542 -8.55 -27.95 2.79
CA PHE A 542 -7.16 -28.20 2.40
C PHE A 542 -6.88 -29.71 2.51
N LYS A 543 -6.53 -30.35 1.42
CA LYS A 543 -6.24 -31.79 1.40
C LYS A 543 -4.94 -32.07 0.68
N ASN A 544 -4.11 -32.93 1.29
CA ASN A 544 -2.87 -33.38 0.66
C ASN A 544 -1.93 -32.21 0.27
N ILE A 545 -1.85 -31.22 1.16
CA ILE A 545 -0.98 -30.05 1.05
C ILE A 545 0.22 -30.21 1.98
N ASN A 546 1.44 -29.94 1.49
CA ASN A 546 2.64 -30.06 2.30
C ASN A 546 2.86 -28.87 3.24
N ALA A 547 2.62 -27.64 2.78
CA ALA A 547 2.86 -26.42 3.59
C ALA A 547 1.97 -25.24 3.18
N ARG A 548 1.93 -24.22 4.05
CA ARG A 548 1.23 -22.94 3.82
C ARG A 548 -0.29 -23.08 3.70
N MET A 549 -0.95 -23.36 4.82
CA MET A 549 -2.42 -23.52 4.87
C MET A 549 -3.11 -22.53 5.87
N PRO A 550 -2.90 -21.20 5.83
CA PRO A 550 -1.91 -20.43 5.09
C PRO A 550 -0.58 -20.24 5.85
N LEU A 551 0.46 -19.75 5.15
CA LEU A 551 1.56 -19.05 5.76
C LEU A 551 1.21 -17.56 5.79
N PHE A 552 1.01 -17.00 6.99
CA PHE A 552 0.49 -15.65 7.17
C PHE A 552 1.50 -14.75 7.87
N ARG A 553 1.85 -13.66 7.20
CA ARG A 553 2.74 -12.61 7.70
C ARG A 553 1.98 -11.30 7.81
N TYR A 554 2.38 -10.47 8.77
CA TYR A 554 1.80 -9.14 9.00
C TYR A 554 0.26 -9.16 9.13
N GLY A 555 -0.41 -8.04 8.97
CA GLY A 555 -1.86 -7.95 8.87
C GLY A 555 -2.70 -8.72 9.89
N LYS A 556 -3.98 -8.85 9.60
CA LYS A 556 -4.95 -9.57 10.43
C LYS A 556 -5.72 -10.60 9.61
N GLY A 557 -5.96 -11.77 10.18
CA GLY A 557 -6.68 -12.86 9.51
C GLY A 557 -7.70 -13.56 10.38
N HIS A 558 -8.75 -14.06 9.72
CA HIS A 558 -9.77 -14.92 10.33
C HIS A 558 -9.81 -16.26 9.58
N ILE A 559 -9.61 -17.37 10.28
CA ILE A 559 -9.69 -18.73 9.71
C ILE A 559 -10.84 -19.45 10.41
N LEU A 560 -11.91 -19.65 9.65
CA LEU A 560 -13.23 -20.07 10.17
C LEU A 560 -13.70 -21.34 9.46
N ASN A 561 -14.16 -22.35 10.24
CA ASN A 561 -14.82 -23.56 9.70
C ASN A 561 -14.08 -24.24 8.55
N THR A 562 -12.74 -24.22 8.58
CA THR A 562 -11.89 -24.81 7.53
C THR A 562 -11.48 -26.21 7.95
N TYR A 563 -11.53 -27.15 7.00
CA TYR A 563 -11.09 -28.51 7.21
C TYR A 563 -9.70 -28.71 6.61
N PHE A 564 -8.78 -29.22 7.42
CA PHE A 564 -7.39 -29.50 7.02
C PHE A 564 -7.16 -31.00 7.12
N ASP A 565 -6.86 -31.64 5.99
CA ASP A 565 -6.51 -33.07 5.90
C ASP A 565 -5.11 -33.22 5.32
N ALA A 566 -4.20 -33.72 6.13
CA ALA A 566 -2.83 -33.95 5.69
C ALA A 566 -2.72 -34.95 4.51
N GLY A 567 -3.69 -35.85 4.34
CA GLY A 567 -3.70 -36.83 3.27
C GLY A 567 -2.42 -37.65 3.23
N THR A 568 -1.78 -37.74 2.08
CA THR A 568 -0.49 -38.47 1.90
C THR A 568 0.71 -37.71 2.45
N GLN A 569 0.53 -36.47 2.96
CA GLN A 569 1.57 -35.62 3.56
C GLN A 569 1.58 -35.71 5.09
N SER A 570 0.98 -36.70 5.69
CA SER A 570 0.69 -36.83 7.12
C SER A 570 1.89 -36.62 8.04
N ASP A 571 3.09 -37.02 7.62
CA ASP A 571 4.35 -36.97 8.38
C ASP A 571 5.23 -35.76 8.05
N SER A 572 4.88 -34.98 7.01
CA SER A 572 5.67 -33.85 6.53
C SER A 572 4.89 -32.54 6.44
N ALA A 573 3.55 -32.60 6.46
CA ALA A 573 2.71 -31.42 6.31
C ALA A 573 2.83 -30.45 7.47
N SER A 574 2.88 -29.15 7.17
CA SER A 574 2.76 -28.04 8.11
C SER A 574 1.54 -27.19 7.77
N CYS A 575 0.84 -26.70 8.78
CA CYS A 575 -0.47 -26.10 8.59
C CYS A 575 -0.44 -24.57 8.70
N ILE A 576 -1.07 -23.97 9.70
CA ILE A 576 -1.19 -22.50 9.85
C ILE A 576 0.09 -21.94 10.46
N ASN A 577 0.85 -21.17 9.67
CA ASN A 577 2.09 -20.54 10.12
C ASN A 577 1.89 -19.04 10.35
N VAL A 578 1.97 -18.62 11.63
CA VAL A 578 1.66 -17.26 12.09
C VAL A 578 2.97 -16.49 12.30
N ARG A 579 3.39 -15.67 11.33
CA ARG A 579 4.72 -15.06 11.26
C ARG A 579 4.70 -13.54 11.22
N ALA A 580 5.90 -12.94 11.41
CA ALA A 580 6.19 -11.54 11.14
C ALA A 580 5.16 -10.55 11.71
N GLY A 581 4.69 -10.79 12.95
CA GLY A 581 3.79 -9.89 13.65
C GLY A 581 2.32 -9.96 13.22
N SER A 582 1.93 -10.93 12.39
CA SER A 582 0.52 -11.14 12.02
C SER A 582 -0.37 -11.44 13.24
N GLU A 583 -1.66 -11.19 13.13
CA GLU A 583 -2.62 -11.43 14.19
C GLU A 583 -3.84 -12.20 13.67
N LEU A 584 -4.02 -13.45 14.13
CA LEU A 584 -5.05 -14.35 13.62
C LEU A 584 -6.09 -14.72 14.66
N TYR A 585 -7.36 -14.81 14.22
CA TYR A 585 -8.44 -15.47 14.93
C TYR A 585 -8.81 -16.76 14.21
N ILE A 586 -8.75 -17.91 14.91
CA ILE A 586 -8.81 -19.24 14.31
C ILE A 586 -9.86 -20.07 15.03
N GLU A 587 -11.00 -20.35 14.40
CA GLU A 587 -12.10 -20.99 15.09
C GLU A 587 -12.89 -22.00 14.26
N GLY A 588 -13.40 -23.02 14.93
CA GLY A 588 -14.27 -24.03 14.32
C GLY A 588 -13.58 -24.93 13.30
N ASN A 589 -12.26 -24.93 13.24
CA ASN A 589 -11.50 -25.67 12.23
C ASN A 589 -11.26 -27.14 12.66
N ASN A 590 -11.10 -28.01 11.70
CA ASN A 590 -10.75 -29.42 11.93
C ASN A 590 -9.37 -29.74 11.32
N PHE A 591 -8.55 -30.49 12.06
CA PHE A 591 -7.22 -30.93 11.65
C PHE A 591 -7.18 -32.46 11.66
N ALA A 592 -7.19 -33.07 10.50
CA ALA A 592 -7.28 -34.52 10.30
C ALA A 592 -5.98 -35.09 9.72
N ASN A 593 -5.64 -36.33 10.09
CA ASN A 593 -4.57 -37.11 9.54
C ASN A 593 -3.14 -36.54 9.67
N PHE A 594 -2.92 -35.52 10.49
CA PHE A 594 -1.58 -35.03 10.82
C PHE A 594 -0.94 -35.92 11.88
N THR A 595 0.18 -36.53 11.55
CA THR A 595 0.96 -37.39 12.48
C THR A 595 2.07 -36.59 13.17
N LYS A 596 2.57 -35.55 12.54
CA LYS A 596 3.59 -34.64 13.09
C LYS A 596 2.92 -33.52 13.86
N THR A 597 3.14 -33.48 15.16
CA THR A 597 2.55 -32.48 16.07
C THR A 597 3.52 -31.40 16.51
N THR A 598 4.83 -31.63 16.31
CA THR A 598 5.91 -30.70 16.63
C THR A 598 6.99 -30.78 15.57
N GLU A 599 7.73 -29.71 15.38
CA GLU A 599 8.87 -29.62 14.51
C GLU A 599 10.04 -28.99 15.27
N ASP A 600 11.26 -29.40 14.99
CA ASP A 600 12.48 -28.87 15.63
C ASP A 600 12.61 -27.35 15.43
N SER A 601 12.04 -26.82 14.35
CA SER A 601 12.01 -25.40 14.02
C SER A 601 10.83 -24.63 14.59
N VAL A 602 9.89 -25.29 15.30
CA VAL A 602 8.77 -24.60 15.96
C VAL A 602 9.30 -23.78 17.11
N VAL A 603 9.03 -22.47 17.07
CA VAL A 603 9.47 -21.51 18.08
C VAL A 603 8.35 -21.21 19.08
N ASN A 604 7.11 -21.17 18.60
CA ASN A 604 5.93 -20.86 19.42
C ASN A 604 4.69 -21.56 18.83
N GLY A 605 3.89 -22.22 19.65
CA GLY A 605 2.72 -22.97 19.25
C GLY A 605 3.02 -24.44 18.98
N THR A 606 2.32 -25.00 18.01
CA THR A 606 2.45 -26.38 17.57
C THR A 606 2.70 -26.45 16.09
N TYR A 607 2.90 -27.66 15.55
CA TYR A 607 3.07 -27.84 14.12
C TYR A 607 1.81 -27.46 13.30
N LEU A 608 0.64 -27.51 13.89
CA LEU A 608 -0.63 -27.20 13.22
C LEU A 608 -0.98 -25.72 13.28
N ILE A 609 -0.73 -25.05 14.41
CA ILE A 609 -0.93 -23.60 14.56
C ILE A 609 0.27 -23.05 15.33
N GLY A 610 1.07 -22.22 14.70
CA GLY A 610 2.20 -21.64 15.41
C GLY A 610 3.15 -20.86 14.52
N PHE A 611 4.24 -20.42 15.13
CA PHE A 611 5.39 -19.85 14.45
C PHE A 611 6.44 -20.94 14.27
N TYR A 612 6.65 -21.33 13.03
CA TYR A 612 7.70 -22.27 12.67
C TYR A 612 8.35 -21.89 11.34
N PHE A 613 9.61 -22.28 11.15
CA PHE A 613 10.43 -21.92 10.00
C PHE A 613 11.47 -23.02 9.70
N ALA A 614 11.91 -23.09 8.45
CA ALA A 614 13.05 -23.95 8.10
C ALA A 614 14.37 -23.32 8.63
N GLU A 615 15.38 -24.17 8.90
CA GLU A 615 16.71 -23.69 9.31
C GLU A 615 17.29 -22.62 8.37
N ALA A 616 17.04 -22.74 7.05
CA ALA A 616 17.48 -21.76 6.06
C ALA A 616 16.88 -20.37 6.27
N ASP A 617 15.71 -20.27 6.92
CA ASP A 617 15.01 -19.01 7.16
C ASP A 617 15.48 -18.29 8.44
N LYS A 618 16.36 -18.88 9.23
CA LYS A 618 16.88 -18.28 10.47
C LYS A 618 17.51 -16.90 10.27
N LYS A 619 18.02 -16.63 9.08
CA LYS A 619 18.64 -15.35 8.72
C LYS A 619 17.68 -14.18 8.67
N TYR A 620 16.38 -14.41 8.49
CA TYR A 620 15.35 -13.37 8.31
C TYR A 620 14.74 -12.84 9.62
N GLY A 621 15.29 -13.22 10.76
CA GLY A 621 14.72 -12.85 12.05
C GLY A 621 13.58 -13.78 12.48
N LYS A 622 13.33 -13.84 13.78
CA LYS A 622 12.38 -14.78 14.38
C LYS A 622 11.23 -14.04 15.03
N VAL A 623 10.42 -13.36 14.23
CA VAL A 623 9.27 -12.64 14.73
C VAL A 623 8.02 -13.50 14.57
N SER A 624 7.49 -13.99 15.71
CA SER A 624 6.21 -14.66 15.78
C SER A 624 5.07 -13.67 15.57
N GLY A 625 3.98 -14.11 14.95
CA GLY A 625 2.70 -13.45 15.07
C GLY A 625 1.97 -13.82 16.38
N LYS A 626 0.74 -13.36 16.51
CA LYS A 626 -0.17 -13.66 17.62
C LYS A 626 -1.43 -14.32 17.09
N TRP A 627 -2.02 -15.22 17.89
CA TRP A 627 -3.28 -15.83 17.50
C TRP A 627 -4.18 -16.09 18.72
N LYS A 628 -5.44 -16.29 18.43
CA LYS A 628 -6.44 -16.87 19.33
C LYS A 628 -7.13 -18.01 18.59
N ALA A 629 -7.04 -19.22 19.14
CA ALA A 629 -7.65 -20.43 18.57
C ALA A 629 -8.69 -20.97 19.51
N VAL A 630 -9.92 -21.18 19.02
CA VAL A 630 -11.07 -21.64 19.83
C VAL A 630 -11.96 -22.62 19.03
N ASN A 631 -12.59 -23.53 19.73
CA ASN A 631 -13.57 -24.47 19.17
C ASN A 631 -13.06 -25.31 17.96
N ASN A 632 -11.73 -25.41 17.80
CA ASN A 632 -11.13 -26.29 16.79
C ASN A 632 -11.06 -27.73 17.34
N SER A 633 -10.90 -28.73 16.45
CA SER A 633 -10.74 -30.14 16.87
C SER A 633 -9.51 -30.36 17.75
N SER A 634 -8.48 -29.52 17.56
CA SER A 634 -7.26 -29.52 18.38
C SER A 634 -6.59 -28.15 18.36
N ASN A 635 -5.46 -27.98 19.09
CA ASN A 635 -4.60 -26.78 19.07
C ASN A 635 -5.32 -25.47 19.46
N ASN A 636 -6.32 -25.55 20.34
CA ASN A 636 -6.95 -24.38 20.91
C ASN A 636 -6.00 -23.64 21.87
N GLY A 637 -6.11 -22.30 21.95
CA GLY A 637 -5.27 -21.49 22.83
C GLY A 637 -4.85 -20.16 22.19
N GLY A 638 -3.68 -19.67 22.60
CA GLY A 638 -3.15 -18.38 22.16
C GLY A 638 -3.70 -17.20 22.94
N SER A 639 -2.99 -16.05 22.87
CA SER A 639 -3.21 -14.89 23.74
C SER A 639 -3.68 -13.62 23.02
N SER A 640 -3.92 -13.67 21.70
CA SER A 640 -4.43 -12.51 20.99
C SER A 640 -5.82 -12.12 21.49
N SER A 641 -6.07 -10.82 21.60
CA SER A 641 -7.38 -10.24 21.88
C SER A 641 -8.14 -9.86 20.60
N TYR A 642 -7.50 -10.01 19.45
CA TYR A 642 -8.10 -9.70 18.17
C TYR A 642 -9.33 -10.56 17.88
N LYS A 643 -10.35 -9.92 17.32
CA LYS A 643 -11.55 -10.54 16.75
C LYS A 643 -11.89 -9.84 15.43
N PRO A 644 -12.42 -10.59 14.44
CA PRO A 644 -12.90 -9.98 13.21
C PRO A 644 -14.04 -8.99 13.46
N PRO A 645 -14.13 -7.89 12.69
CA PRO A 645 -15.06 -6.80 12.97
C PRO A 645 -16.46 -6.99 12.39
N TYR A 646 -16.68 -8.01 11.58
CA TYR A 646 -17.95 -8.26 10.89
C TYR A 646 -18.84 -9.28 11.64
N GLY A 647 -20.13 -9.26 11.31
CA GLY A 647 -21.11 -10.21 11.88
C GLY A 647 -21.00 -11.60 11.24
N TYR A 648 -21.00 -12.63 12.05
CA TYR A 648 -21.08 -14.03 11.63
C TYR A 648 -21.58 -14.92 12.77
N THR A 649 -21.97 -16.15 12.46
CA THR A 649 -22.32 -17.14 13.49
C THR A 649 -21.05 -17.88 13.91
N ALA A 650 -20.61 -17.64 15.15
CA ALA A 650 -19.45 -18.32 15.69
C ALA A 650 -19.70 -19.84 15.81
N PRO A 651 -18.78 -20.70 15.35
CA PRO A 651 -18.95 -22.15 15.48
C PRO A 651 -18.87 -22.60 16.93
N ALA A 652 -19.76 -23.49 17.32
CA ALA A 652 -19.73 -24.13 18.65
C ALA A 652 -18.74 -25.30 18.72
N VAL A 653 -18.49 -25.96 17.60
CA VAL A 653 -17.61 -27.12 17.43
C VAL A 653 -16.84 -27.03 16.10
N ALA A 654 -15.81 -27.86 15.97
CA ALA A 654 -15.07 -27.99 14.74
C ALA A 654 -15.95 -28.51 13.58
N VAL A 655 -15.70 -28.02 12.39
CA VAL A 655 -16.42 -28.40 11.17
C VAL A 655 -16.20 -29.90 10.85
N SER A 656 -17.21 -30.53 10.27
CA SER A 656 -17.11 -31.87 9.70
C SER A 656 -16.39 -31.83 8.35
N GLU A 657 -15.86 -32.99 7.92
CA GLU A 657 -15.22 -33.08 6.60
C GLU A 657 -16.23 -32.74 5.49
N PRO A 658 -15.91 -31.75 4.65
CA PRO A 658 -16.76 -31.39 3.53
C PRO A 658 -16.53 -32.36 2.36
N THR A 659 -17.52 -32.44 1.47
CA THR A 659 -17.42 -33.21 0.24
C THR A 659 -17.20 -32.26 -0.94
N PRO A 660 -16.06 -32.38 -1.68
CA PRO A 660 -15.84 -31.62 -2.91
C PRO A 660 -16.98 -31.82 -3.92
N GLY A 661 -17.39 -30.73 -4.61
CA GLY A 661 -18.52 -30.71 -5.52
C GLY A 661 -19.91 -30.75 -4.86
N VAL A 662 -19.97 -30.83 -3.53
CA VAL A 662 -21.23 -30.83 -2.74
C VAL A 662 -21.24 -29.67 -1.73
N ASN A 663 -20.15 -29.46 -1.02
CA ASN A 663 -20.05 -28.41 0.02
C ASN A 663 -18.95 -27.40 -0.28
N VAL A 664 -17.90 -27.80 -1.02
CA VAL A 664 -16.73 -26.97 -1.34
C VAL A 664 -16.26 -27.21 -2.77
N GLY A 665 -15.53 -26.26 -3.30
CA GLY A 665 -14.95 -26.33 -4.64
C GLY A 665 -15.96 -26.12 -5.76
N VAL A 666 -15.57 -26.45 -6.96
CA VAL A 666 -16.40 -26.31 -8.16
C VAL A 666 -17.56 -27.31 -8.21
N GLY A 667 -18.64 -26.96 -8.88
CA GLY A 667 -19.80 -27.83 -9.08
C GLY A 667 -20.84 -27.75 -7.96
N VAL A 668 -20.62 -26.97 -6.91
CA VAL A 668 -21.60 -26.71 -5.83
C VAL A 668 -22.64 -25.70 -6.29
N LEU A 669 -22.19 -24.63 -6.95
CA LEU A 669 -23.03 -23.52 -7.36
C LEU A 669 -23.84 -23.85 -8.61
N THR A 670 -25.08 -23.40 -8.63
CA THR A 670 -25.95 -23.46 -9.80
C THR A 670 -25.83 -22.18 -10.64
N ALA A 671 -26.37 -22.18 -11.85
CA ALA A 671 -26.38 -20.99 -12.69
C ALA A 671 -27.12 -19.81 -12.03
N SER A 672 -28.10 -20.07 -11.16
CA SER A 672 -28.79 -19.01 -10.41
C SER A 672 -28.00 -18.44 -9.25
N ASP A 673 -26.99 -19.16 -8.76
CA ASP A 673 -26.10 -18.67 -7.70
C ASP A 673 -24.99 -17.77 -8.24
N LEU A 674 -24.80 -17.78 -9.57
CA LEU A 674 -23.74 -17.03 -10.26
C LEU A 674 -24.25 -15.77 -10.98
N GLN A 675 -25.59 -15.58 -11.06
CA GLN A 675 -26.24 -14.45 -11.73
C GLN A 675 -26.34 -13.20 -10.89
#